data_b3bb7a2924bcbfd14947bdffeaf1cb61
#
_entry.id   b3bb7a2924bcbfd14947bdffeaf1cb61
#
_cell.length_a   1.000
_cell.length_b   1.000
_cell.length_c   1.000
_cell.angle_alpha   90.00
_cell.angle_beta   90.00
_cell.angle_gamma   90.00
#
_symmetry.space_group_name_H-M   'P 1'
#
loop_
_entity.id
_entity.type
_entity.pdbx_description
1 polymer ?
#
loop_
_entity_poly.entity_id
_entity_poly.type
_entity_poly.pdbx_seq_one_letter_code
_entity_poly.pdbx_strand_id
1 'polypeptide(L)'
;MRMKGLLVTLFVIISTSVFAKEYTYKEVKGDLTKTRIYELKNGLKVYLSVNKDQPRIQTYIAVRTGSKNDPAETTGLAHYLEHLMFKGTKRFGTANIIKEQPYLDDIQQRYERYRLLTNPQERKKAYQEIDSVSQIAAQYFIPNEYDKLMASIGADGTNAFTSYDVTCYVEDIPSNEVDNWAKIQADRFQNMVIRGFHTELEAVYEEYNIGLSDDGRKQFDMLLSKLFPNHPYGTQTTIGTQEHLKNPSIVNIKNYFKKYYVPNNTAICMSGDFDYNEVMSILDKYFSEWNANQPIKPVEFPQYPQLTPLKNNIETSVVGLEAENILMGWRAKEAGSFQADTLEVVAEILSNSKAGLMDLNLEQKMKYLGGGAYFVGFADHSIFAMQGMPKEGQSLNDVKQLLLGEIENLKKGNFASTLLPSVINNMKLKYYKSLESNRSRTDMMMDAFINGTKWSDVTQKMSRIQGMTKEQIVAFANRFFNEKYVAVLKNQGVDSSIVKIEKPAITPIPLNREAQSDFLQQVVNAKVQPIEPKFVDFNKDLTKGNTAQNMPVLYVKNNENGLFTLSLRYPFGSNADKKLSAAADYLSYLGTTKMSAEQLKQRFYELACDYSIYVGDKETYVTINGLNENMPQALALVKSLLTNAKVDNEAYQEFVSLTIKSREDSKAEQQVNFKTLAAYGKYGEYNTYRNILSNNELKTIKPSDLIQSLKKLINYRHTLLYYGVDDLNKVIATVNKEFKGTKFIDAPKGIDYVLQPTKSNSILLAPYDAKNIYMIQYHNNNEKWTPENSALIGVFNEYFGGSMNSVVFQELRETRGLAYSASASYVTPSRKDVPEYAQTYIISQNDKMIDCINAFNSIIDTIPQAQIAFDLAKQALNKRIATTRTTKFGIISKYLESKELGIDYDINQQIYKNLPSIQLKDIVDFEKKRMAHKPYLYIILGDEKNLDIKALEKIAPIKRVTTEQIFGY
;
A
#
# COMPACT_ATOMS: atom_id res chain seq x y z
N MET A 1 78.23 35.26 38.19
CA MET A 1 77.20 34.26 38.49
C MET A 1 76.06 34.41 37.47
N ARG A 2 75.79 33.41 36.76
CA ARG A 2 74.92 33.42 35.55
C ARG A 2 73.44 33.33 35.98
N MET A 3 72.59 34.28 35.50
CA MET A 3 71.15 34.18 35.51
C MET A 3 70.66 33.54 34.25
N LYS A 4 69.95 32.44 34.35
CA LYS A 4 69.29 31.80 33.23
C LYS A 4 67.90 32.40 33.06
N GLY A 5 67.62 32.96 31.89
CA GLY A 5 66.30 33.44 31.49
C GLY A 5 65.44 32.27 31.05
N LEU A 6 64.20 32.20 31.55
CA LEU A 6 63.17 31.26 31.15
C LEU A 6 62.26 31.95 30.12
N LEU A 7 62.31 31.50 28.89
CA LEU A 7 61.40 31.92 27.82
C LEU A 7 60.10 31.10 28.00
N VAL A 8 58.95 31.69 28.34
CA VAL A 8 57.64 31.14 28.34
C VAL A 8 57.00 31.45 26.98
N THR A 9 56.90 30.46 26.11
CA THR A 9 56.18 30.54 24.83
C THR A 9 54.71 30.38 25.10
N LEU A 10 53.94 31.45 24.93
CA LEU A 10 52.48 31.44 25.04
C LEU A 10 51.90 30.91 23.74
N PHE A 11 51.43 29.66 23.75
CA PHE A 11 50.60 29.09 22.67
C PHE A 11 49.17 29.67 22.79
N VAL A 12 48.83 30.61 21.93
CA VAL A 12 47.43 31.04 21.71
C VAL A 12 46.75 29.98 20.87
N ILE A 13 45.96 29.12 21.50
CA ILE A 13 45.03 28.26 20.79
C ILE A 13 43.87 29.15 20.33
N ILE A 14 43.90 29.52 19.07
CA ILE A 14 42.72 30.12 18.40
C ILE A 14 41.76 28.96 18.16
N SER A 15 40.85 28.71 19.10
CA SER A 15 39.66 27.90 18.85
C SER A 15 38.76 28.67 17.87
N THR A 16 38.86 28.38 16.60
CA THR A 16 37.82 28.74 15.63
C THR A 16 36.53 27.99 16.02
N SER A 17 35.73 28.62 16.85
CA SER A 17 34.34 28.23 17.00
C SER A 17 33.68 28.40 15.63
N VAL A 18 33.52 27.32 14.89
CA VAL A 18 32.63 27.28 13.75
C VAL A 18 31.24 27.52 14.33
N PHE A 19 30.75 28.74 14.22
CA PHE A 19 29.35 29.03 14.52
C PHE A 19 28.52 28.21 13.52
N ALA A 20 27.86 27.17 14.02
CA ALA A 20 26.91 26.44 13.24
C ALA A 20 25.84 27.43 12.72
N LYS A 21 25.60 27.43 11.42
CA LYS A 21 24.58 28.29 10.80
C LYS A 21 23.25 28.00 11.46
N GLU A 22 22.66 29.00 12.10
CA GLU A 22 21.34 28.86 12.73
C GLU A 22 20.28 29.10 11.67
N TYR A 23 19.38 28.12 11.50
CA TYR A 23 18.28 28.19 10.55
C TYR A 23 17.00 28.66 11.25
N THR A 24 16.39 29.71 10.74
CA THR A 24 15.10 30.20 11.23
C THR A 24 13.97 29.23 10.83
N TYR A 25 13.08 28.93 11.76
CA TYR A 25 11.95 28.06 11.52
C TYR A 25 10.66 28.60 12.18
N LYS A 26 9.54 28.04 11.73
CA LYS A 26 8.24 28.20 12.37
C LYS A 26 7.88 26.92 13.06
N GLU A 27 7.33 27.01 14.27
CA GLU A 27 6.76 25.88 15.01
C GLU A 27 5.44 26.31 15.63
N VAL A 28 4.58 25.33 15.96
CA VAL A 28 3.29 25.57 16.62
C VAL A 28 3.36 25.07 18.05
N LYS A 29 3.08 25.93 19.00
CA LYS A 29 3.08 25.57 20.42
C LYS A 29 2.02 24.48 20.68
N GLY A 30 2.44 23.39 21.27
CA GLY A 30 1.57 22.25 21.58
C GLY A 30 1.43 21.24 20.44
N ASP A 31 2.16 21.42 19.34
CA ASP A 31 2.27 20.41 18.27
C ASP A 31 2.95 19.15 18.82
N LEU A 32 2.25 18.02 18.82
CA LEU A 32 2.74 16.75 19.33
C LEU A 32 3.84 16.14 18.44
N THR A 33 3.83 16.51 17.15
CA THR A 33 4.86 16.06 16.20
C THR A 33 6.13 16.89 16.28
N LYS A 34 6.09 18.04 16.98
CA LYS A 34 7.18 19.00 17.10
C LYS A 34 7.74 19.40 15.73
N THR A 35 6.86 19.54 14.76
CA THR A 35 7.25 19.85 13.38
C THR A 35 7.82 21.26 13.30
N ARG A 36 9.02 21.37 12.70
CA ARG A 36 9.66 22.62 12.35
C ARG A 36 9.55 22.86 10.85
N ILE A 37 9.16 24.07 10.46
CA ILE A 37 8.99 24.47 9.07
C ILE A 37 10.03 25.53 8.74
N TYR A 38 10.91 25.19 7.82
CA TYR A 38 11.96 26.04 7.31
C TYR A 38 11.66 26.48 5.89
N GLU A 39 12.33 27.55 5.44
CA GLU A 39 12.30 28.01 4.07
C GLU A 39 13.70 28.38 3.64
N LEU A 40 14.21 27.74 2.59
CA LEU A 40 15.51 28.07 2.01
C LEU A 40 15.44 29.38 1.22
N LYS A 41 16.61 30.00 0.94
CA LYS A 41 16.66 31.27 0.23
C LYS A 41 16.02 31.27 -1.15
N ASN A 42 15.92 30.13 -1.80
CA ASN A 42 15.28 29.95 -3.10
C ASN A 42 13.76 29.63 -3.00
N GLY A 43 13.19 29.66 -1.79
CA GLY A 43 11.76 29.44 -1.54
C GLY A 43 11.36 27.99 -1.30
N LEU A 44 12.31 27.03 -1.33
CA LEU A 44 12.04 25.63 -1.01
C LEU A 44 11.62 25.50 0.46
N LYS A 45 10.48 24.88 0.70
CA LYS A 45 9.99 24.61 2.06
C LYS A 45 10.48 23.27 2.56
N VAL A 46 10.82 23.23 3.85
CA VAL A 46 11.29 22.00 4.51
C VAL A 46 10.49 21.81 5.80
N TYR A 47 9.80 20.67 5.91
CA TYR A 47 9.06 20.26 7.08
C TYR A 47 9.80 19.10 7.75
N LEU A 48 10.18 19.25 9.00
CA LEU A 48 10.95 18.27 9.76
C LEU A 48 10.23 17.89 11.06
N SER A 49 10.06 16.58 11.31
CA SER A 49 9.53 16.05 12.57
C SER A 49 10.39 14.91 13.08
N VAL A 50 10.97 15.05 14.26
CA VAL A 50 11.82 14.00 14.84
C VAL A 50 10.98 12.91 15.49
N ASN A 51 11.29 11.66 15.13
CA ASN A 51 10.77 10.45 15.76
C ASN A 51 11.87 9.38 15.79
N LYS A 52 12.31 9.00 16.99
CA LYS A 52 13.49 8.14 17.20
C LYS A 52 13.18 6.64 17.40
N ASP A 53 11.99 6.19 17.03
CA ASP A 53 11.57 4.79 17.21
C ASP A 53 12.44 3.81 16.41
N GLN A 54 12.86 4.26 15.22
CA GLN A 54 13.75 3.49 14.34
C GLN A 54 14.81 4.42 13.77
N PRO A 55 16.04 3.95 13.49
CA PRO A 55 17.09 4.74 12.86
C PRO A 55 16.84 4.89 11.35
N ARG A 56 15.64 5.33 10.99
CA ARG A 56 15.19 5.55 9.62
C ARG A 56 14.42 6.85 9.52
N ILE A 57 14.31 7.35 8.31
CA ILE A 57 13.65 8.61 7.98
C ILE A 57 12.74 8.39 6.79
N GLN A 58 11.44 8.64 6.97
CA GLN A 58 10.53 8.79 5.85
C GLN A 58 10.74 10.14 5.20
N THR A 59 10.94 10.16 3.89
CA THR A 59 11.20 11.37 3.10
C THR A 59 10.17 11.51 1.99
N TYR A 60 9.62 12.71 1.84
CA TYR A 60 8.76 13.10 0.73
C TYR A 60 9.33 14.34 0.06
N ILE A 61 9.39 14.34 -1.27
CA ILE A 61 9.58 15.56 -2.07
C ILE A 61 8.28 15.77 -2.83
N ALA A 62 7.49 16.71 -2.36
CA ALA A 62 6.16 17.01 -2.87
C ALA A 62 6.20 18.27 -3.75
N VAL A 63 5.77 18.14 -4.99
CA VAL A 63 5.59 19.25 -5.93
C VAL A 63 4.11 19.60 -5.96
N ARG A 64 3.76 20.88 -5.76
CA ARG A 64 2.36 21.37 -5.81
C ARG A 64 1.89 21.48 -7.24
N THR A 65 1.80 20.33 -7.90
CA THR A 65 1.27 20.19 -9.25
C THR A 65 0.93 18.73 -9.51
N GLY A 66 -0.14 18.51 -10.25
CA GLY A 66 -0.59 17.17 -10.63
C GLY A 66 -1.38 17.24 -11.93
N SER A 67 -2.18 16.23 -12.21
CA SER A 67 -2.88 16.11 -13.49
C SER A 67 -3.87 17.24 -13.80
N LYS A 68 -4.37 17.95 -12.79
CA LYS A 68 -5.22 19.14 -13.05
C LYS A 68 -4.48 20.25 -13.80
N ASN A 69 -3.15 20.26 -13.73
CA ASN A 69 -2.32 21.27 -14.38
C ASN A 69 -1.78 20.83 -15.75
N ASP A 70 -2.16 19.64 -16.20
CA ASP A 70 -1.85 19.18 -17.57
C ASP A 70 -2.45 20.12 -18.61
N PRO A 71 -1.75 20.40 -19.72
CA PRO A 71 -2.38 21.05 -20.85
C PRO A 71 -3.55 20.19 -21.37
N ALA A 72 -4.69 20.83 -21.67
CA ALA A 72 -5.89 20.12 -22.09
C ALA A 72 -5.72 19.25 -23.33
N GLU A 73 -4.74 19.61 -24.17
CA GLU A 73 -4.38 18.89 -25.41
C GLU A 73 -3.35 17.77 -25.20
N THR A 74 -2.82 17.60 -23.98
CA THR A 74 -1.82 16.56 -23.64
C THR A 74 -1.97 16.09 -22.19
N THR A 75 -3.15 15.59 -21.85
CA THR A 75 -3.43 15.07 -20.49
C THR A 75 -2.64 13.78 -20.20
N GLY A 76 -2.41 13.47 -18.93
CA GLY A 76 -1.55 12.37 -18.47
C GLY A 76 -0.06 12.74 -18.40
N LEU A 77 0.25 14.00 -18.66
CA LEU A 77 1.62 14.49 -18.75
C LEU A 77 2.31 14.54 -17.38
N ALA A 78 1.61 14.96 -16.32
CA ALA A 78 2.15 14.98 -14.97
C ALA A 78 2.57 13.58 -14.51
N HIS A 79 1.72 12.58 -14.75
CA HIS A 79 1.98 11.19 -14.43
C HIS A 79 3.14 10.62 -15.26
N TYR A 80 3.16 10.90 -16.56
CA TYR A 80 4.26 10.44 -17.40
C TYR A 80 5.60 11.09 -17.02
N LEU A 81 5.61 12.36 -16.63
CA LEU A 81 6.80 13.03 -16.11
C LEU A 81 7.29 12.36 -14.81
N GLU A 82 6.37 11.95 -13.95
CA GLU A 82 6.72 11.19 -12.73
C GLU A 82 7.58 9.97 -13.09
N HIS A 83 7.15 9.13 -14.04
CA HIS A 83 7.90 7.98 -14.53
C HIS A 83 9.29 8.37 -15.09
N LEU A 84 9.33 9.43 -15.87
CA LEU A 84 10.57 9.90 -16.50
C LEU A 84 11.60 10.45 -15.48
N MET A 85 11.15 10.89 -14.31
CA MET A 85 12.03 11.32 -13.24
C MET A 85 12.89 10.18 -12.64
N PHE A 86 12.57 8.92 -12.91
CA PHE A 86 13.36 7.75 -12.51
C PHE A 86 14.45 7.37 -13.54
N LYS A 87 14.46 7.98 -14.73
CA LYS A 87 15.35 7.59 -15.82
C LYS A 87 16.72 8.26 -15.79
N GLY A 88 16.96 9.16 -14.83
CA GLY A 88 18.26 9.72 -14.52
C GLY A 88 18.43 11.18 -14.92
N THR A 89 19.69 11.65 -14.81
CA THR A 89 20.10 13.04 -14.95
C THR A 89 21.24 13.16 -15.95
N LYS A 90 21.90 14.33 -15.96
CA LYS A 90 23.15 14.51 -16.71
C LYS A 90 24.32 13.72 -16.11
N ARG A 91 24.21 13.27 -14.85
CA ARG A 91 25.31 12.66 -14.07
C ARG A 91 25.13 11.16 -13.84
N PHE A 92 23.89 10.69 -13.83
CA PHE A 92 23.57 9.27 -13.68
C PHE A 92 22.46 8.86 -14.66
N GLY A 93 22.30 7.57 -14.91
CA GLY A 93 21.42 7.00 -15.93
C GLY A 93 22.05 7.03 -17.34
N THR A 94 23.29 7.42 -17.46
CA THR A 94 24.03 7.48 -18.72
C THR A 94 25.50 7.17 -18.53
N ALA A 95 26.06 6.45 -19.49
CA ALA A 95 27.50 6.23 -19.58
C ALA A 95 28.23 7.44 -20.19
N ASN A 96 27.57 8.25 -21.00
CA ASN A 96 28.15 9.46 -21.61
C ASN A 96 27.07 10.40 -22.15
N ILE A 97 26.68 11.38 -21.38
CA ILE A 97 25.64 12.35 -21.77
C ILE A 97 26.00 13.15 -23.04
N ILE A 98 27.28 13.47 -23.24
CA ILE A 98 27.70 14.27 -24.41
C ILE A 98 27.43 13.52 -25.73
N LYS A 99 27.67 12.20 -25.73
CA LYS A 99 27.40 11.35 -26.89
C LYS A 99 25.92 10.97 -27.01
N GLU A 100 25.18 10.89 -25.90
CA GLU A 100 23.77 10.56 -25.86
C GLU A 100 22.88 11.72 -26.33
N GLN A 101 23.18 12.96 -25.91
CA GLN A 101 22.35 14.15 -26.09
C GLN A 101 21.86 14.38 -27.52
N PRO A 102 22.68 14.25 -28.58
CA PRO A 102 22.22 14.45 -29.96
C PRO A 102 21.08 13.50 -30.38
N TYR A 103 21.09 12.25 -29.88
CA TYR A 103 20.04 11.29 -30.17
C TYR A 103 18.77 11.59 -29.37
N LEU A 104 18.88 12.05 -28.12
CA LEU A 104 17.73 12.49 -27.33
C LEU A 104 17.03 13.70 -27.98
N ASP A 105 17.81 14.62 -28.57
CA ASP A 105 17.28 15.78 -29.28
C ASP A 105 16.60 15.37 -30.59
N ASP A 106 17.16 14.39 -31.33
CA ASP A 106 16.53 13.82 -32.53
C ASP A 106 15.24 13.06 -32.19
N ILE A 107 15.23 12.27 -31.14
CA ILE A 107 14.01 11.57 -30.64
C ILE A 107 12.92 12.60 -30.33
N GLN A 108 13.23 13.68 -29.63
CA GLN A 108 12.28 14.76 -29.37
C GLN A 108 11.69 15.33 -30.64
N GLN A 109 12.54 15.70 -31.61
CA GLN A 109 12.07 16.26 -32.87
C GLN A 109 11.18 15.30 -33.66
N ARG A 110 11.49 14.00 -33.64
CA ARG A 110 10.70 12.96 -34.30
C ARG A 110 9.34 12.78 -33.62
N TYR A 111 9.26 12.79 -32.29
CA TYR A 111 7.98 12.72 -31.58
C TYR A 111 7.11 13.95 -31.85
N GLU A 112 7.69 15.16 -31.87
CA GLU A 112 6.91 16.36 -32.22
C GLU A 112 6.39 16.35 -33.65
N ARG A 113 7.08 15.72 -34.64
CA ARG A 113 6.56 15.46 -35.99
C ARG A 113 5.53 14.34 -35.98
N TYR A 114 5.79 13.24 -35.27
CA TYR A 114 4.92 12.08 -35.23
C TYR A 114 3.50 12.42 -34.78
N ARG A 115 3.37 13.27 -33.76
CA ARG A 115 2.06 13.69 -33.22
C ARG A 115 1.19 14.47 -34.22
N LEU A 116 1.77 15.03 -35.27
CA LEU A 116 1.07 15.78 -36.30
C LEU A 116 0.63 14.89 -37.48
N LEU A 117 1.11 13.65 -37.56
CA LEU A 117 0.77 12.72 -38.63
C LEU A 117 -0.61 12.10 -38.36
N THR A 118 -1.44 12.07 -39.39
CA THR A 118 -2.78 11.44 -39.36
C THR A 118 -2.84 10.16 -40.18
N ASN A 119 -1.98 10.02 -41.23
CA ASN A 119 -1.94 8.83 -42.07
C ASN A 119 -1.34 7.64 -41.31
N PRO A 120 -2.02 6.48 -41.21
CA PRO A 120 -1.54 5.32 -40.43
C PRO A 120 -0.21 4.74 -40.91
N GLN A 121 0.04 4.72 -42.25
CA GLN A 121 1.28 4.19 -42.80
C GLN A 121 2.46 5.12 -42.50
N GLU A 122 2.26 6.43 -42.64
CA GLU A 122 3.28 7.43 -42.28
C GLU A 122 3.59 7.39 -40.78
N ARG A 123 2.57 7.25 -39.93
CA ARG A 123 2.74 7.07 -38.47
C ARG A 123 3.56 5.83 -38.15
N LYS A 124 3.21 4.68 -38.75
CA LYS A 124 3.95 3.43 -38.56
C LYS A 124 5.43 3.57 -38.95
N LYS A 125 5.72 4.20 -40.10
CA LYS A 125 7.09 4.46 -40.53
C LYS A 125 7.83 5.39 -39.59
N ALA A 126 7.21 6.51 -39.22
CA ALA A 126 7.80 7.46 -38.30
C ALA A 126 8.09 6.81 -36.91
N TYR A 127 7.20 5.92 -36.41
CA TYR A 127 7.43 5.19 -35.17
C TYR A 127 8.62 4.23 -35.27
N GLN A 128 8.79 3.52 -36.40
CA GLN A 128 9.96 2.68 -36.65
C GLN A 128 11.27 3.49 -36.70
N GLU A 129 11.21 4.71 -37.27
CA GLU A 129 12.36 5.61 -37.25
C GLU A 129 12.69 6.10 -35.83
N ILE A 130 11.69 6.37 -34.97
CA ILE A 130 11.87 6.69 -33.57
C ILE A 130 12.50 5.50 -32.82
N ASP A 131 11.99 4.30 -33.04
CA ASP A 131 12.55 3.08 -32.44
C ASP A 131 14.03 2.89 -32.80
N SER A 132 14.38 3.08 -34.08
CA SER A 132 15.76 2.96 -34.57
C SER A 132 16.72 3.95 -33.87
N VAL A 133 16.33 5.22 -33.72
CA VAL A 133 17.15 6.23 -33.03
C VAL A 133 17.19 5.95 -31.53
N SER A 134 16.10 5.47 -30.95
CA SER A 134 16.03 5.09 -29.53
C SER A 134 16.99 3.93 -29.21
N GLN A 135 17.18 2.98 -30.13
CA GLN A 135 18.17 1.91 -29.99
C GLN A 135 19.62 2.45 -29.96
N ILE A 136 19.91 3.50 -30.71
CA ILE A 136 21.25 4.11 -30.68
C ILE A 136 21.44 4.86 -29.35
N ALA A 137 20.46 5.62 -28.90
CA ALA A 137 20.50 6.30 -27.60
C ALA A 137 20.65 5.30 -26.44
N ALA A 138 19.96 4.15 -26.52
CA ALA A 138 20.01 3.10 -25.52
C ALA A 138 21.39 2.50 -25.27
N GLN A 139 22.34 2.64 -26.22
CA GLN A 139 23.73 2.20 -26.03
C GLN A 139 24.46 3.01 -24.95
N TYR A 140 24.00 4.21 -24.65
CA TYR A 140 24.54 5.10 -23.61
C TYR A 140 23.72 5.05 -22.33
N PHE A 141 22.46 4.60 -22.39
CA PHE A 141 21.55 4.55 -21.26
C PHE A 141 21.97 3.47 -20.25
N ILE A 142 21.93 3.79 -18.97
CA ILE A 142 22.11 2.84 -17.87
C ILE A 142 20.74 2.71 -17.19
N PRO A 143 19.93 1.69 -17.55
CA PRO A 143 18.60 1.50 -16.99
C PRO A 143 18.62 1.33 -15.48
N ASN A 144 17.60 1.88 -14.81
CA ASN A 144 17.37 1.75 -13.36
C ASN A 144 18.56 2.17 -12.47
N GLU A 145 19.41 3.09 -12.94
CA GLU A 145 20.54 3.54 -12.13
C GLU A 145 20.09 4.36 -10.90
N TYR A 146 18.91 5.02 -10.97
CA TYR A 146 18.31 5.63 -9.79
C TYR A 146 17.99 4.60 -8.71
N ASP A 147 17.41 3.45 -9.08
CA ASP A 147 17.12 2.37 -8.15
C ASP A 147 18.39 1.75 -7.57
N LYS A 148 19.46 1.68 -8.37
CA LYS A 148 20.80 1.27 -7.90
C LYS A 148 21.33 2.25 -6.84
N LEU A 149 21.17 3.55 -7.06
CA LEU A 149 21.51 4.59 -6.08
C LEU A 149 20.72 4.43 -4.78
N MET A 150 19.41 4.26 -4.86
CA MET A 150 18.54 4.09 -3.69
C MET A 150 18.85 2.78 -2.94
N ALA A 151 19.05 1.66 -3.64
CA ALA A 151 19.47 0.41 -3.04
C ALA A 151 20.83 0.53 -2.33
N SER A 152 21.80 1.24 -2.94
CA SER A 152 23.13 1.45 -2.36
C SER A 152 23.11 2.18 -1.02
N ILE A 153 22.16 3.08 -0.81
CA ILE A 153 21.97 3.77 0.47
C ILE A 153 21.02 3.02 1.43
N GLY A 154 20.46 1.88 1.02
CA GLY A 154 19.55 1.09 1.85
C GLY A 154 18.15 1.71 1.96
N ALA A 155 17.71 2.45 0.97
CA ALA A 155 16.34 2.94 0.87
C ALA A 155 15.35 1.78 0.75
N ASP A 156 14.17 1.96 1.29
CA ASP A 156 13.04 1.04 1.19
C ASP A 156 11.80 1.82 0.73
N GLY A 157 10.88 1.14 0.05
CA GLY A 157 9.65 1.76 -0.42
C GLY A 157 9.86 2.93 -1.40
N THR A 158 10.99 2.94 -2.15
CA THR A 158 11.22 3.92 -3.23
C THR A 158 10.10 3.89 -4.23
N ASN A 159 9.37 4.99 -4.34
CA ASN A 159 8.21 5.10 -5.22
C ASN A 159 7.88 6.58 -5.49
N ALA A 160 6.86 6.82 -6.28
CA ALA A 160 6.22 8.11 -6.44
C ALA A 160 4.73 7.93 -6.69
N PHE A 161 3.99 9.01 -6.63
CA PHE A 161 2.58 9.03 -7.03
C PHE A 161 2.19 10.41 -7.56
N THR A 162 1.29 10.40 -8.51
CA THR A 162 0.64 11.59 -9.06
C THR A 162 -0.85 11.55 -8.78
N SER A 163 -1.40 12.65 -8.30
CA SER A 163 -2.85 12.87 -8.20
C SER A 163 -3.25 14.14 -8.96
N TYR A 164 -4.46 14.64 -8.72
CA TYR A 164 -4.90 15.89 -9.34
C TYR A 164 -4.06 17.10 -8.90
N ASP A 165 -3.62 17.15 -7.64
CA ASP A 165 -3.01 18.33 -7.00
C ASP A 165 -1.53 18.19 -6.68
N VAL A 166 -0.99 16.99 -6.71
CA VAL A 166 0.37 16.68 -6.25
C VAL A 166 1.05 15.65 -7.13
N THR A 167 2.36 15.81 -7.31
CA THR A 167 3.29 14.75 -7.66
C THR A 167 4.30 14.63 -6.52
N CYS A 168 4.39 13.45 -5.90
CA CYS A 168 5.21 13.23 -4.72
C CYS A 168 6.15 12.04 -4.90
N TYR A 169 7.42 12.20 -4.52
CA TYR A 169 8.47 11.18 -4.54
C TYR A 169 8.79 10.77 -3.12
N VAL A 170 8.76 9.47 -2.85
CA VAL A 170 8.76 8.92 -1.51
C VAL A 170 9.84 7.85 -1.32
N GLU A 171 10.58 7.94 -0.22
CA GLU A 171 11.54 6.93 0.20
C GLU A 171 11.57 6.84 1.74
N ASP A 172 11.87 5.65 2.25
CA ASP A 172 12.28 5.42 3.64
C ASP A 172 13.78 5.08 3.64
N ILE A 173 14.60 5.93 4.24
CA ILE A 173 16.06 5.80 4.21
C ILE A 173 16.65 5.57 5.60
N PRO A 174 17.82 4.89 5.71
CA PRO A 174 18.59 4.90 6.94
C PRO A 174 18.97 6.31 7.38
N SER A 175 18.89 6.59 8.67
CA SER A 175 19.13 7.94 9.21
C SER A 175 20.54 8.49 8.98
N ASN A 176 21.53 7.61 8.77
CA ASN A 176 22.90 7.98 8.44
C ASN A 176 23.15 8.25 6.96
N GLU A 177 22.14 8.11 6.10
CA GLU A 177 22.27 8.27 4.64
C GLU A 177 21.67 9.58 4.09
N VAL A 178 21.30 10.53 4.96
CA VAL A 178 20.66 11.79 4.56
C VAL A 178 21.52 12.60 3.58
N ASP A 179 22.85 12.64 3.76
CA ASP A 179 23.76 13.38 2.85
C ASP A 179 23.76 12.77 1.44
N ASN A 180 23.84 11.44 1.34
CA ASN A 180 23.77 10.73 0.07
C ASN A 180 22.40 10.89 -0.59
N TRP A 181 21.31 10.74 0.17
CA TRP A 181 19.96 10.95 -0.31
C TRP A 181 19.77 12.37 -0.85
N ALA A 182 20.16 13.39 -0.08
CA ALA A 182 20.03 14.78 -0.49
C ALA A 182 20.84 15.10 -1.76
N LYS A 183 22.05 14.54 -1.89
CA LYS A 183 22.91 14.65 -3.07
C LYS A 183 22.23 14.06 -4.31
N ILE A 184 21.61 12.87 -4.18
CA ILE A 184 20.92 12.19 -5.29
C ILE A 184 19.66 12.96 -5.70
N GLN A 185 18.83 13.33 -4.72
CA GLN A 185 17.58 14.03 -5.01
C GLN A 185 17.81 15.44 -5.56
N ALA A 186 18.78 16.17 -5.03
CA ALA A 186 19.11 17.49 -5.56
C ALA A 186 19.55 17.42 -7.03
N ASP A 187 20.36 16.42 -7.41
CA ASP A 187 20.75 16.23 -8.81
C ASP A 187 19.55 15.86 -9.69
N ARG A 188 18.66 15.01 -9.19
CA ARG A 188 17.43 14.57 -9.87
C ARG A 188 16.51 15.75 -10.20
N PHE A 189 16.26 16.64 -9.25
CA PHE A 189 15.36 17.78 -9.43
C PHE A 189 16.01 18.96 -10.20
N GLN A 190 17.33 19.06 -10.21
CA GLN A 190 18.06 20.14 -10.89
C GLN A 190 18.53 19.76 -12.29
N ASN A 191 18.83 18.49 -12.55
CA ASN A 191 19.54 18.04 -13.75
C ASN A 191 18.82 16.91 -14.50
N MET A 192 17.52 16.75 -14.31
CA MET A 192 16.71 15.73 -14.97
C MET A 192 16.90 15.72 -16.49
N VAL A 193 17.04 14.55 -17.08
CA VAL A 193 17.11 14.33 -18.52
C VAL A 193 16.06 13.31 -18.92
N ILE A 194 15.24 13.67 -19.89
CA ILE A 194 14.25 12.74 -20.48
C ILE A 194 15.00 11.73 -21.35
N ARG A 195 15.05 10.47 -20.88
CA ARG A 195 15.61 9.33 -21.62
C ARG A 195 14.74 8.09 -21.41
N GLY A 196 14.95 7.05 -22.20
CA GLY A 196 14.10 5.87 -22.15
C GLY A 196 12.63 6.17 -22.48
N PHE A 197 12.33 7.31 -23.08
CA PHE A 197 10.99 7.81 -23.33
C PHE A 197 10.16 6.81 -24.12
N HIS A 198 10.74 6.21 -25.14
CA HIS A 198 10.07 5.28 -26.02
C HIS A 198 9.63 3.99 -25.30
N THR A 199 10.51 3.43 -24.48
CA THR A 199 10.22 2.22 -23.71
C THR A 199 9.29 2.49 -22.53
N GLU A 200 9.45 3.65 -21.84
CA GLU A 200 8.58 4.00 -20.72
C GLU A 200 7.14 4.29 -21.15
N LEU A 201 6.95 4.81 -22.38
CA LEU A 201 5.61 5.00 -22.93
C LEU A 201 4.85 3.66 -23.02
N GLU A 202 5.55 2.56 -23.27
CA GLU A 202 4.95 1.22 -23.29
C GLU A 202 4.44 0.81 -21.90
N ALA A 203 5.18 1.13 -20.84
CA ALA A 203 4.74 0.87 -19.46
C ALA A 203 3.49 1.67 -19.11
N VAL A 204 3.42 2.95 -19.50
CA VAL A 204 2.23 3.79 -19.28
C VAL A 204 1.02 3.29 -20.08
N TYR A 205 1.24 2.77 -21.31
CA TYR A 205 0.16 2.12 -22.05
C TYR A 205 -0.39 0.89 -21.34
N GLU A 206 0.48 0.05 -20.76
CA GLU A 206 0.04 -1.11 -19.98
C GLU A 206 -0.78 -0.69 -18.78
N GLU A 207 -0.32 0.31 -18.05
CA GLU A 207 -1.04 0.84 -16.89
C GLU A 207 -2.42 1.41 -17.29
N TYR A 208 -2.48 2.14 -18.39
CA TYR A 208 -3.76 2.61 -18.95
C TYR A 208 -4.69 1.43 -19.26
N ASN A 209 -4.19 0.41 -19.96
CA ASN A 209 -4.98 -0.77 -20.34
C ASN A 209 -5.46 -1.57 -19.11
N ILE A 210 -4.63 -1.69 -18.05
CA ILE A 210 -5.03 -2.29 -16.78
C ILE A 210 -6.17 -1.48 -16.15
N GLY A 211 -6.05 -0.14 -16.13
CA GLY A 211 -7.07 0.76 -15.59
C GLY A 211 -8.42 0.71 -16.29
N LEU A 212 -8.48 0.27 -17.57
CA LEU A 212 -9.73 0.07 -18.28
C LEU A 212 -10.63 -1.02 -17.68
N SER A 213 -10.05 -1.94 -16.90
CA SER A 213 -10.78 -3.02 -16.22
C SER A 213 -11.14 -2.68 -14.77
N ASP A 214 -10.78 -1.48 -14.29
CA ASP A 214 -11.10 -1.01 -12.93
C ASP A 214 -12.46 -0.31 -12.92
N ASP A 215 -13.47 -1.01 -12.45
CA ASP A 215 -14.84 -0.50 -12.42
C ASP A 215 -15.02 0.64 -11.41
N GLY A 216 -14.31 0.60 -10.28
CA GLY A 216 -14.33 1.65 -9.26
C GLY A 216 -13.78 2.97 -9.81
N ARG A 217 -12.68 2.90 -10.56
CA ARG A 217 -12.10 4.05 -11.25
C ARG A 217 -13.07 4.65 -12.28
N LYS A 218 -13.66 3.83 -13.14
CA LYS A 218 -14.67 4.30 -14.12
C LYS A 218 -15.82 5.04 -13.44
N GLN A 219 -16.30 4.47 -12.33
CA GLN A 219 -17.41 5.05 -11.57
C GLN A 219 -17.01 6.38 -10.92
N PHE A 220 -15.81 6.46 -10.35
CA PHE A 220 -15.30 7.67 -9.71
C PHE A 220 -15.03 8.78 -10.74
N ASP A 221 -14.41 8.46 -11.88
CA ASP A 221 -14.17 9.40 -12.98
C ASP A 221 -15.51 9.94 -13.54
N MET A 222 -16.52 9.07 -13.67
CA MET A 222 -17.87 9.49 -14.07
C MET A 222 -18.49 10.43 -13.04
N LEU A 223 -18.35 10.15 -11.75
CA LEU A 223 -18.82 11.03 -10.67
C LEU A 223 -18.18 12.40 -10.78
N LEU A 224 -16.84 12.46 -10.89
CA LEU A 224 -16.11 13.73 -11.00
C LEU A 224 -16.50 14.49 -12.25
N SER A 225 -16.67 13.81 -13.39
CA SER A 225 -17.06 14.44 -14.66
C SER A 225 -18.41 15.17 -14.57
N LYS A 226 -19.34 14.65 -13.79
CA LYS A 226 -20.66 15.27 -13.56
C LYS A 226 -20.65 16.32 -12.45
N LEU A 227 -19.85 16.12 -11.41
CA LEU A 227 -19.67 17.13 -10.36
C LEU A 227 -18.88 18.34 -10.85
N PHE A 228 -17.87 18.16 -11.69
CA PHE A 228 -16.90 19.19 -12.09
C PHE A 228 -16.76 19.32 -13.63
N PRO A 229 -17.84 19.54 -14.39
CA PRO A 229 -17.83 19.46 -15.85
C PRO A 229 -16.95 20.50 -16.54
N ASN A 230 -16.61 21.60 -15.84
CA ASN A 230 -15.77 22.69 -16.35
C ASN A 230 -14.50 22.91 -15.55
N HIS A 231 -14.10 21.92 -14.72
CA HIS A 231 -12.90 21.95 -13.92
C HIS A 231 -12.05 20.71 -14.25
N PRO A 232 -10.70 20.78 -14.22
CA PRO A 232 -9.83 19.64 -14.53
C PRO A 232 -10.11 18.37 -13.70
N TYR A 233 -10.62 18.48 -12.49
CA TYR A 233 -11.03 17.30 -11.72
C TYR A 233 -12.07 16.43 -12.44
N GLY A 234 -12.90 17.01 -13.29
CA GLY A 234 -13.91 16.28 -14.05
C GLY A 234 -13.62 16.15 -15.54
N THR A 235 -12.62 16.88 -16.07
CA THR A 235 -12.31 16.88 -17.50
C THR A 235 -10.99 16.21 -17.85
N GLN A 236 -10.15 15.93 -16.85
CA GLN A 236 -8.83 15.32 -17.03
C GLN A 236 -8.66 14.19 -16.01
N THR A 237 -8.24 13.02 -16.46
CA THR A 237 -7.84 11.90 -15.59
C THR A 237 -6.33 11.92 -15.37
N THR A 238 -5.86 11.38 -14.26
CA THR A 238 -4.43 11.37 -13.93
C THR A 238 -3.58 10.68 -14.98
N ILE A 239 -4.08 9.58 -15.55
CA ILE A 239 -3.36 8.86 -16.60
C ILE A 239 -3.54 9.48 -18.00
N GLY A 240 -4.45 10.42 -18.15
CA GLY A 240 -4.78 11.04 -19.42
C GLY A 240 -5.73 10.22 -20.30
N THR A 241 -5.87 10.64 -21.56
CA THR A 241 -6.71 9.97 -22.54
C THR A 241 -5.87 9.07 -23.45
N GLN A 242 -6.50 8.06 -24.04
CA GLN A 242 -5.88 7.19 -25.03
C GLN A 242 -5.26 7.98 -26.20
N GLU A 243 -5.96 8.99 -26.68
CA GLU A 243 -5.49 9.82 -27.79
C GLU A 243 -4.23 10.61 -27.42
N HIS A 244 -4.21 11.21 -26.21
CA HIS A 244 -3.06 11.99 -25.77
C HIS A 244 -1.83 11.10 -25.51
N LEU A 245 -2.02 9.91 -24.96
CA LEU A 245 -0.94 8.94 -24.79
C LEU A 245 -0.38 8.47 -26.13
N LYS A 246 -1.22 8.29 -27.18
CA LYS A 246 -0.76 7.97 -28.54
C LYS A 246 0.01 9.11 -29.21
N ASN A 247 -0.12 10.34 -28.71
CA ASN A 247 0.47 11.55 -29.29
C ASN A 247 1.26 12.37 -28.25
N PRO A 248 2.22 11.76 -27.52
CA PRO A 248 2.93 12.42 -26.44
C PRO A 248 3.83 13.55 -26.96
N SER A 249 4.01 14.59 -26.16
CA SER A 249 4.91 15.72 -26.48
C SER A 249 6.02 15.83 -25.44
N ILE A 250 7.25 15.57 -25.86
CA ILE A 250 8.45 15.77 -25.00
C ILE A 250 8.65 17.26 -24.69
N VAL A 251 8.28 18.14 -25.64
CA VAL A 251 8.37 19.59 -25.43
C VAL A 251 7.41 20.05 -24.33
N ASN A 252 6.16 19.56 -24.34
CA ASN A 252 5.19 19.90 -23.29
C ASN A 252 5.64 19.37 -21.92
N ILE A 253 6.21 18.16 -21.86
CA ILE A 253 6.78 17.60 -20.61
C ILE A 253 7.92 18.50 -20.08
N LYS A 254 8.85 18.91 -20.91
CA LYS A 254 9.94 19.82 -20.53
C LYS A 254 9.41 21.19 -20.06
N ASN A 255 8.39 21.72 -20.73
CA ASN A 255 7.75 22.98 -20.34
C ASN A 255 7.03 22.86 -18.99
N TYR A 256 6.35 21.73 -18.75
CA TYR A 256 5.68 21.43 -17.49
C TYR A 256 6.70 21.32 -16.35
N PHE A 257 7.78 20.56 -16.55
CA PHE A 257 8.87 20.45 -15.59
C PHE A 257 9.46 21.82 -15.25
N LYS A 258 9.83 22.60 -16.27
CA LYS A 258 10.40 23.93 -16.10
C LYS A 258 9.48 24.91 -15.34
N LYS A 259 8.16 24.77 -15.54
CA LYS A 259 7.17 25.66 -14.94
C LYS A 259 6.89 25.31 -13.48
N TYR A 260 6.70 24.00 -13.17
CA TYR A 260 6.17 23.56 -11.90
C TYR A 260 7.21 22.96 -10.95
N TYR A 261 8.29 22.36 -11.48
CA TYR A 261 9.35 21.75 -10.66
C TYR A 261 10.40 22.80 -10.30
N VAL A 262 9.99 23.72 -9.45
CA VAL A 262 10.80 24.84 -8.97
C VAL A 262 10.79 24.87 -7.43
N PRO A 263 11.85 25.42 -6.79
CA PRO A 263 11.99 25.36 -5.32
C PRO A 263 10.78 25.89 -4.57
N ASN A 264 10.28 27.06 -4.95
CA ASN A 264 9.14 27.69 -4.28
C ASN A 264 7.77 27.06 -4.55
N ASN A 265 7.72 25.99 -5.35
CA ASN A 265 6.55 25.13 -5.59
C ASN A 265 6.77 23.69 -5.07
N THR A 266 7.83 23.47 -4.31
CA THR A 266 8.24 22.16 -3.82
C THR A 266 8.43 22.20 -2.30
N ALA A 267 8.12 21.12 -1.64
CA ALA A 267 8.43 20.91 -0.23
C ALA A 267 9.16 19.57 -0.01
N ILE A 268 10.12 19.58 0.89
CA ILE A 268 10.74 18.39 1.45
C ILE A 268 10.09 18.16 2.81
N CYS A 269 9.49 17.00 3.01
CA CYS A 269 8.87 16.59 4.27
C CYS A 269 9.62 15.36 4.80
N MET A 270 10.11 15.43 6.04
CA MET A 270 10.89 14.35 6.64
C MET A 270 10.42 14.07 8.06
N SER A 271 10.24 12.78 8.37
CA SER A 271 9.98 12.33 9.73
C SER A 271 10.83 11.11 10.06
N GLY A 272 11.52 11.14 11.20
CA GLY A 272 12.39 10.03 11.60
C GLY A 272 13.46 10.41 12.61
N ASP A 273 14.51 9.60 12.69
CA ASP A 273 15.62 9.78 13.63
C ASP A 273 16.71 10.65 13.02
N PHE A 274 16.71 11.93 13.39
CA PHE A 274 17.73 12.91 12.96
C PHE A 274 17.86 14.10 13.93
N ASP A 275 18.91 14.90 13.73
CA ASP A 275 19.03 16.24 14.29
C ASP A 275 18.55 17.29 13.28
N TYR A 276 17.77 18.28 13.76
CA TYR A 276 17.19 19.30 12.90
C TYR A 276 18.25 20.16 12.18
N ASN A 277 19.30 20.58 12.90
CA ASN A 277 20.31 21.49 12.34
C ASN A 277 21.22 20.75 11.36
N GLU A 278 21.55 19.50 11.66
CA GLU A 278 22.33 18.63 10.78
C GLU A 278 21.61 18.41 9.44
N VAL A 279 20.35 17.99 9.49
CA VAL A 279 19.55 17.79 8.27
C VAL A 279 19.40 19.08 7.49
N MET A 280 19.09 20.20 8.16
CA MET A 280 18.98 21.51 7.49
C MET A 280 20.28 21.93 6.83
N SER A 281 21.43 21.68 7.46
CA SER A 281 22.74 21.98 6.87
C SER A 281 23.00 21.15 5.61
N ILE A 282 22.61 19.88 5.62
CA ILE A 282 22.72 18.98 4.45
C ILE A 282 21.79 19.46 3.33
N LEU A 283 20.54 19.75 3.64
CA LEU A 283 19.56 20.19 2.64
C LEU A 283 19.95 21.56 2.03
N ASP A 284 20.43 22.50 2.85
CA ASP A 284 20.92 23.79 2.38
C ASP A 284 22.12 23.62 1.43
N LYS A 285 23.06 22.72 1.76
CA LYS A 285 24.24 22.41 0.94
C LYS A 285 23.87 21.96 -0.49
N TYR A 286 22.84 21.13 -0.65
CA TYR A 286 22.53 20.54 -1.95
C TYR A 286 21.39 21.23 -2.70
N PHE A 287 20.44 21.84 -2.00
CA PHE A 287 19.24 22.41 -2.62
C PHE A 287 19.26 23.93 -2.75
N SER A 288 20.13 24.65 -2.04
CA SER A 288 20.19 26.12 -2.13
C SER A 288 20.58 26.65 -3.51
N GLU A 289 21.35 25.86 -4.28
CA GLU A 289 21.78 26.26 -5.64
C GLU A 289 20.68 26.02 -6.68
N TRP A 290 19.60 25.28 -6.33
CA TRP A 290 18.50 25.06 -7.23
C TRP A 290 17.81 26.38 -7.60
N ASN A 291 17.99 26.81 -8.86
CA ASN A 291 17.52 28.10 -9.38
C ASN A 291 18.02 29.33 -8.61
N ALA A 292 19.19 29.26 -7.93
CA ALA A 292 19.71 30.33 -7.07
C ALA A 292 19.93 31.67 -7.80
N ASN A 293 20.24 31.61 -9.09
CA ASN A 293 20.49 32.79 -9.92
C ASN A 293 19.24 33.36 -10.61
N GLN A 294 18.05 32.83 -10.28
CA GLN A 294 16.78 33.26 -10.83
C GLN A 294 15.96 33.99 -9.76
N PRO A 295 15.24 35.05 -10.11
CA PRO A 295 14.33 35.68 -9.16
C PRO A 295 13.21 34.71 -8.80
N ILE A 296 12.91 34.61 -7.50
CA ILE A 296 11.76 33.81 -7.00
C ILE A 296 10.49 34.49 -7.50
N LYS A 297 9.81 33.84 -8.44
CA LYS A 297 8.49 34.24 -8.93
C LYS A 297 7.45 33.23 -8.46
N PRO A 298 6.29 33.70 -7.99
CA PRO A 298 5.17 32.80 -7.74
C PRO A 298 4.86 31.97 -9.00
N VAL A 299 4.57 30.69 -8.81
CA VAL A 299 4.11 29.86 -9.92
C VAL A 299 2.70 30.30 -10.31
N GLU A 300 2.53 30.62 -11.58
CA GLU A 300 1.23 30.98 -12.15
C GLU A 300 0.45 29.70 -12.50
N PHE A 301 -0.58 29.40 -11.71
CA PHE A 301 -1.50 28.30 -11.99
C PHE A 301 -2.60 28.77 -12.94
N PRO A 302 -3.13 27.87 -13.78
CA PRO A 302 -4.32 28.15 -14.59
C PRO A 302 -5.49 28.59 -13.69
N GLN A 303 -6.24 29.57 -14.17
CA GLN A 303 -7.50 29.97 -13.51
C GLN A 303 -8.64 29.16 -14.11
N TYR A 304 -9.40 28.51 -13.25
CA TYR A 304 -10.53 27.69 -13.69
C TYR A 304 -11.85 28.45 -13.51
N PRO A 305 -12.85 28.21 -14.40
CA PRO A 305 -14.16 28.80 -14.26
C PRO A 305 -14.79 28.44 -12.90
N GLN A 306 -15.51 29.39 -12.31
CA GLN A 306 -16.29 29.09 -11.13
C GLN A 306 -17.35 28.03 -11.44
N LEU A 307 -17.51 27.07 -10.54
CA LEU A 307 -18.53 26.04 -10.67
C LEU A 307 -19.93 26.64 -10.51
N THR A 308 -20.74 26.46 -11.52
CA THR A 308 -22.17 26.77 -11.40
C THR A 308 -22.88 25.71 -10.54
N PRO A 309 -23.82 26.10 -9.64
CA PRO A 309 -24.59 25.13 -8.87
C PRO A 309 -25.33 24.14 -9.79
N LEU A 310 -25.39 22.88 -9.36
CA LEU A 310 -26.19 21.88 -10.06
C LEU A 310 -27.67 22.26 -9.98
N LYS A 311 -28.37 22.32 -11.12
CA LYS A 311 -29.78 22.65 -11.17
C LYS A 311 -30.68 21.52 -10.63
N ASN A 312 -30.30 20.28 -10.91
CA ASN A 312 -31.03 19.08 -10.52
C ASN A 312 -30.05 18.02 -10.02
N ASN A 313 -30.53 17.00 -9.32
CA ASN A 313 -29.79 15.79 -9.09
C ASN A 313 -29.51 15.12 -10.43
N ILE A 314 -28.31 14.58 -10.60
CA ILE A 314 -27.89 13.90 -11.82
C ILE A 314 -27.78 12.42 -11.50
N GLU A 315 -28.38 11.60 -12.35
CA GLU A 315 -28.21 10.14 -12.32
C GLU A 315 -27.58 9.69 -13.63
N THR A 316 -26.57 8.86 -13.54
CA THR A 316 -25.85 8.31 -14.69
C THR A 316 -25.39 6.90 -14.35
N SER A 317 -24.89 6.16 -15.34
CA SER A 317 -24.43 4.79 -15.13
C SER A 317 -23.11 4.49 -15.84
N VAL A 318 -22.40 3.49 -15.31
CA VAL A 318 -21.27 2.82 -15.94
C VAL A 318 -21.52 1.31 -15.93
N VAL A 319 -20.83 0.59 -16.81
CA VAL A 319 -20.90 -0.86 -16.92
C VAL A 319 -19.52 -1.46 -16.67
N GLY A 320 -19.47 -2.59 -15.97
CA GLY A 320 -18.26 -3.33 -15.76
C GLY A 320 -18.49 -4.73 -15.19
N LEU A 321 -17.44 -5.54 -15.11
CA LEU A 321 -17.54 -6.97 -14.81
C LEU A 321 -17.89 -7.25 -13.35
N GLU A 322 -17.47 -6.38 -12.43
CA GLU A 322 -17.68 -6.58 -10.99
C GLU A 322 -19.14 -6.39 -10.60
N ALA A 323 -19.46 -6.72 -9.35
CA ALA A 323 -20.81 -6.63 -8.81
C ALA A 323 -21.36 -5.19 -8.83
N GLU A 324 -22.68 -5.08 -8.86
CA GLU A 324 -23.39 -3.81 -8.88
C GLU A 324 -23.17 -3.00 -7.63
N ASN A 325 -23.05 -1.68 -7.77
CA ASN A 325 -23.04 -0.75 -6.66
C ASN A 325 -23.49 0.66 -7.09
N ILE A 326 -23.79 1.52 -6.12
CA ILE A 326 -24.07 2.94 -6.35
C ILE A 326 -23.06 3.79 -5.62
N LEU A 327 -22.58 4.85 -6.30
CA LEU A 327 -21.76 5.90 -5.72
C LEU A 327 -22.48 7.24 -5.88
N MET A 328 -22.71 7.93 -4.75
CA MET A 328 -23.32 9.24 -4.71
C MET A 328 -22.32 10.29 -4.24
N GLY A 329 -22.34 11.49 -4.81
CA GLY A 329 -21.41 12.56 -4.43
C GLY A 329 -22.05 13.95 -4.39
N TRP A 330 -21.61 14.76 -3.43
CA TRP A 330 -21.90 16.17 -3.28
C TRP A 330 -20.63 16.98 -3.38
N ARG A 331 -20.70 18.16 -4.01
CA ARG A 331 -19.58 19.11 -4.00
C ARG A 331 -19.35 19.66 -2.61
N ALA A 332 -18.08 19.79 -2.24
CA ALA A 332 -17.66 20.39 -0.99
C ALA A 332 -16.58 21.46 -1.24
N LYS A 333 -16.32 22.28 -0.24
CA LYS A 333 -15.21 23.23 -0.26
C LYS A 333 -13.86 22.50 -0.23
N GLU A 334 -12.81 23.24 -0.52
CA GLU A 334 -11.43 22.80 -0.50
C GLU A 334 -11.05 22.08 0.80
N ALA A 335 -10.10 21.17 0.68
CA ALA A 335 -9.49 20.49 1.82
C ALA A 335 -8.88 21.51 2.80
N GLY A 336 -8.89 21.18 4.10
CA GLY A 336 -8.41 22.09 5.17
C GLY A 336 -9.36 23.20 5.56
N SER A 337 -10.52 23.35 4.89
CA SER A 337 -11.58 24.27 5.31
C SER A 337 -12.34 23.73 6.54
N PHE A 338 -12.98 24.63 7.28
CA PHE A 338 -13.85 24.21 8.39
C PHE A 338 -15.04 23.34 7.92
N GLN A 339 -15.49 23.52 6.68
CA GLN A 339 -16.50 22.65 6.08
C GLN A 339 -15.96 21.22 5.91
N ALA A 340 -14.70 21.06 5.47
CA ALA A 340 -14.05 19.76 5.36
C ALA A 340 -13.95 19.05 6.71
N ASP A 341 -13.50 19.78 7.76
CA ASP A 341 -13.45 19.22 9.13
C ASP A 341 -14.85 18.74 9.59
N THR A 342 -15.90 19.49 9.27
CA THR A 342 -17.28 19.12 9.63
C THR A 342 -17.76 17.92 8.84
N LEU A 343 -17.42 17.82 7.55
CA LEU A 343 -17.81 16.70 6.69
C LEU A 343 -17.11 15.39 7.09
N GLU A 344 -15.88 15.45 7.59
CA GLU A 344 -15.23 14.28 8.16
C GLU A 344 -15.95 13.77 9.42
N VAL A 345 -16.40 14.68 10.29
CA VAL A 345 -17.23 14.30 11.45
C VAL A 345 -18.58 13.74 11.00
N VAL A 346 -19.20 14.33 9.99
CA VAL A 346 -20.45 13.83 9.39
C VAL A 346 -20.28 12.43 8.79
N ALA A 347 -19.17 12.20 8.08
CA ALA A 347 -18.85 10.89 7.54
C ALA A 347 -18.78 9.83 8.67
N GLU A 348 -18.08 10.12 9.75
CA GLU A 348 -17.96 9.22 10.91
C GLU A 348 -19.30 9.04 11.66
N ILE A 349 -20.21 10.04 11.67
CA ILE A 349 -21.58 9.89 12.21
C ILE A 349 -22.42 8.97 11.31
N LEU A 350 -22.25 9.06 10.00
CA LEU A 350 -22.97 8.20 9.05
C LEU A 350 -22.41 6.79 9.01
N SER A 351 -21.09 6.65 8.92
CA SER A 351 -20.42 5.35 8.77
C SER A 351 -19.03 5.37 9.42
N ASN A 352 -18.86 4.59 10.48
CA ASN A 352 -17.57 4.41 11.17
C ASN A 352 -17.23 2.92 11.39
N SER A 353 -17.94 2.02 10.71
CA SER A 353 -17.86 0.55 10.78
C SER A 353 -18.31 -0.04 12.13
N LYS A 354 -18.91 0.76 13.03
CA LYS A 354 -19.32 0.31 14.38
C LYS A 354 -20.70 0.83 14.79
N ALA A 355 -20.85 2.13 14.90
CA ALA A 355 -22.01 2.75 15.54
C ALA A 355 -22.57 3.93 14.74
N GLY A 356 -22.12 4.16 13.52
CA GLY A 356 -22.68 5.13 12.60
C GLY A 356 -24.12 4.80 12.22
N LEU A 357 -24.82 5.77 11.65
CA LEU A 357 -26.22 5.61 11.24
C LEU A 357 -26.37 4.47 10.21
N MET A 358 -25.51 4.43 9.19
CA MET A 358 -25.50 3.37 8.19
C MET A 358 -25.13 2.03 8.84
N ASP A 359 -24.14 2.02 9.74
CA ASP A 359 -23.67 0.80 10.41
C ASP A 359 -24.77 0.13 11.22
N LEU A 360 -25.58 0.91 11.96
CA LEU A 360 -26.65 0.37 12.82
C LEU A 360 -27.98 0.17 12.10
N ASN A 361 -28.35 1.08 11.18
CA ASN A 361 -29.67 1.04 10.54
C ASN A 361 -29.69 0.19 9.27
N LEU A 362 -28.57 0.07 8.57
CA LEU A 362 -28.47 -0.64 7.30
C LEU A 362 -27.65 -1.91 7.44
N GLU A 363 -26.37 -1.86 7.83
CA GLU A 363 -25.50 -3.03 7.93
C GLU A 363 -25.95 -4.02 9.02
N GLN A 364 -26.12 -3.52 10.26
CA GLN A 364 -26.53 -4.37 11.38
C GLN A 364 -27.87 -5.02 11.12
N LYS A 365 -28.78 -4.34 10.40
CA LYS A 365 -30.09 -4.86 10.01
C LYS A 365 -30.10 -5.55 8.65
N MET A 366 -28.93 -5.75 8.06
CA MET A 366 -28.76 -6.44 6.78
C MET A 366 -29.71 -5.96 5.68
N LYS A 367 -29.95 -4.64 5.61
CA LYS A 367 -30.86 -4.03 4.63
C LYS A 367 -30.22 -3.86 3.25
N TYR A 368 -28.91 -3.95 3.16
CA TYR A 368 -28.10 -3.95 1.95
C TYR A 368 -26.84 -4.81 2.18
N LEU A 369 -26.04 -5.03 1.17
CA LEU A 369 -24.83 -5.87 1.30
C LEU A 369 -23.72 -5.16 2.07
N GLY A 370 -23.60 -3.85 1.89
CA GLY A 370 -22.61 -3.03 2.55
C GLY A 370 -22.48 -1.64 1.91
N GLY A 371 -21.69 -0.76 2.52
CA GLY A 371 -21.45 0.58 2.02
C GLY A 371 -20.80 1.48 3.05
N GLY A 372 -20.72 2.79 2.74
CA GLY A 372 -20.12 3.75 3.64
C GLY A 372 -20.30 5.19 3.17
N ALA A 373 -19.87 6.12 4.02
CA ALA A 373 -19.82 7.54 3.74
C ALA A 373 -18.39 8.06 4.02
N TYR A 374 -17.86 8.92 3.17
CA TYR A 374 -16.51 9.45 3.30
C TYR A 374 -16.34 10.81 2.63
N PHE A 375 -15.35 11.54 3.10
CA PHE A 375 -14.93 12.82 2.52
C PHE A 375 -13.66 12.61 1.70
N VAL A 376 -13.60 13.19 0.49
CA VAL A 376 -12.40 13.20 -0.37
C VAL A 376 -11.98 14.64 -0.58
N GLY A 377 -10.84 15.01 0.01
CA GLY A 377 -10.30 16.35 -0.03
C GLY A 377 -9.43 16.59 -1.27
N PHE A 378 -9.68 17.70 -1.98
CA PHE A 378 -8.84 18.24 -3.04
C PHE A 378 -8.53 19.70 -2.75
N ALA A 379 -7.49 20.23 -3.41
CA ALA A 379 -7.01 21.60 -3.14
C ALA A 379 -8.00 22.71 -3.55
N ASP A 380 -8.77 22.52 -4.63
CA ASP A 380 -9.68 23.55 -5.14
C ASP A 380 -11.13 23.29 -4.70
N HIS A 381 -11.61 22.07 -4.83
CA HIS A 381 -12.96 21.62 -4.50
C HIS A 381 -12.92 20.17 -4.06
N SER A 382 -13.65 19.83 -3.02
CA SER A 382 -13.72 18.47 -2.47
C SER A 382 -15.05 17.81 -2.77
N ILE A 383 -15.21 16.56 -2.38
CA ILE A 383 -16.48 15.83 -2.46
C ILE A 383 -16.79 15.15 -1.13
N PHE A 384 -18.06 15.07 -0.82
CA PHE A 384 -18.60 14.13 0.15
C PHE A 384 -19.26 12.99 -0.63
N ALA A 385 -18.90 11.76 -0.33
CA ALA A 385 -19.39 10.59 -1.06
C ALA A 385 -20.09 9.58 -0.15
N MET A 386 -21.07 8.89 -0.71
CA MET A 386 -21.71 7.72 -0.11
C MET A 386 -21.78 6.59 -1.13
N GLN A 387 -21.47 5.39 -0.70
CA GLN A 387 -21.51 4.18 -1.52
C GLN A 387 -22.39 3.12 -0.90
N GLY A 388 -23.05 2.30 -1.75
CA GLY A 388 -23.84 1.19 -1.28
C GLY A 388 -23.89 0.04 -2.30
N MET A 389 -23.90 -1.19 -1.79
CA MET A 389 -23.97 -2.41 -2.55
C MET A 389 -25.30 -3.11 -2.30
N PRO A 390 -26.05 -3.54 -3.34
CA PRO A 390 -27.33 -4.20 -3.19
C PRO A 390 -27.18 -5.64 -2.69
N LYS A 391 -28.12 -6.09 -1.91
CA LYS A 391 -28.32 -7.52 -1.65
C LYS A 391 -29.07 -8.19 -2.79
N GLU A 392 -29.16 -9.50 -2.77
CA GLU A 392 -29.87 -10.27 -3.80
C GLU A 392 -31.30 -9.76 -4.04
N GLY A 393 -31.63 -9.51 -5.30
CA GLY A 393 -32.94 -9.00 -5.73
C GLY A 393 -33.24 -7.54 -5.37
N GLN A 394 -32.28 -6.81 -4.83
CA GLN A 394 -32.44 -5.39 -4.50
C GLN A 394 -31.92 -4.51 -5.63
N SER A 395 -32.69 -3.50 -6.03
CA SER A 395 -32.27 -2.57 -7.07
C SER A 395 -31.30 -1.51 -6.51
N LEU A 396 -30.45 -0.95 -7.37
CA LEU A 396 -29.60 0.19 -7.01
C LEU A 396 -30.40 1.43 -6.58
N ASN A 397 -31.64 1.57 -7.08
CA ASN A 397 -32.53 2.62 -6.62
C ASN A 397 -33.02 2.39 -5.18
N ASP A 398 -33.28 1.15 -4.78
CA ASP A 398 -33.63 0.84 -3.38
C ASP A 398 -32.46 1.18 -2.45
N VAL A 399 -31.22 0.83 -2.85
CA VAL A 399 -30.02 1.22 -2.09
C VAL A 399 -29.89 2.73 -2.01
N LYS A 400 -30.10 3.46 -3.11
CA LYS A 400 -30.10 4.93 -3.10
C LYS A 400 -31.09 5.51 -2.10
N GLN A 401 -32.32 4.96 -2.02
CA GLN A 401 -33.30 5.41 -1.05
C GLN A 401 -32.90 5.13 0.40
N LEU A 402 -32.25 3.99 0.66
CA LEU A 402 -31.69 3.69 1.98
C LEU A 402 -30.62 4.72 2.38
N LEU A 403 -29.67 5.03 1.50
CA LEU A 403 -28.62 6.02 1.76
C LEU A 403 -29.21 7.42 2.02
N LEU A 404 -30.14 7.84 1.19
CA LEU A 404 -30.85 9.12 1.38
C LEU A 404 -31.66 9.13 2.68
N GLY A 405 -32.22 8.00 3.09
CA GLY A 405 -32.92 7.82 4.37
C GLY A 405 -32.01 8.11 5.58
N GLU A 406 -30.73 7.71 5.52
CA GLU A 406 -29.78 8.00 6.60
C GLU A 406 -29.34 9.47 6.61
N ILE A 407 -29.27 10.13 5.46
CA ILE A 407 -29.12 11.59 5.40
C ILE A 407 -30.33 12.29 6.08
N GLU A 408 -31.55 11.83 5.83
CA GLU A 408 -32.73 12.39 6.50
C GLU A 408 -32.72 12.11 8.01
N ASN A 409 -32.24 10.96 8.46
CA ASN A 409 -32.03 10.69 9.88
C ASN A 409 -31.02 11.66 10.49
N LEU A 410 -29.90 11.92 9.81
CA LEU A 410 -28.90 12.89 10.22
C LEU A 410 -29.49 14.32 10.31
N LYS A 411 -30.22 14.76 9.29
CA LYS A 411 -30.89 16.10 9.23
C LYS A 411 -31.91 16.30 10.34
N LYS A 412 -32.63 15.25 10.74
CA LYS A 412 -33.57 15.25 11.86
C LYS A 412 -32.91 15.08 13.22
N GLY A 413 -31.60 14.77 13.27
CA GLY A 413 -30.92 14.47 14.52
C GLY A 413 -31.32 13.13 15.14
N ASN A 414 -31.82 12.18 14.34
CA ASN A 414 -32.25 10.85 14.78
C ASN A 414 -31.08 9.93 15.09
N PHE A 415 -30.20 10.34 15.99
CA PHE A 415 -29.09 9.55 16.50
C PHE A 415 -28.85 9.81 17.98
N ALA A 416 -28.23 8.85 18.68
CA ALA A 416 -27.99 8.94 20.11
C ALA A 416 -27.17 10.19 20.47
N SER A 417 -27.48 10.81 21.60
CA SER A 417 -26.71 11.97 22.11
C SER A 417 -25.25 11.62 22.42
N THR A 418 -24.95 10.33 22.67
CA THR A 418 -23.61 9.82 22.94
C THR A 418 -22.78 9.61 21.66
N LEU A 419 -23.40 9.56 20.47
CA LEU A 419 -22.70 9.23 19.23
C LEU A 419 -21.64 10.29 18.87
N LEU A 420 -21.99 11.57 18.82
CA LEU A 420 -21.03 12.63 18.47
C LEU A 420 -19.82 12.70 19.41
N PRO A 421 -20.00 12.70 20.76
CA PRO A 421 -18.86 12.61 21.66
C PRO A 421 -17.98 11.37 21.43
N SER A 422 -18.60 10.22 21.14
CA SER A 422 -17.86 8.97 20.87
C SER A 422 -17.12 9.05 19.55
N VAL A 423 -17.71 9.60 18.48
CA VAL A 423 -17.05 9.88 17.20
C VAL A 423 -15.81 10.75 17.42
N ILE A 424 -15.95 11.88 18.11
CA ILE A 424 -14.83 12.80 18.37
C ILE A 424 -13.71 12.09 19.16
N ASN A 425 -14.05 11.30 20.17
CA ASN A 425 -13.06 10.55 20.97
C ASN A 425 -12.34 9.49 20.12
N ASN A 426 -13.06 8.76 19.26
CA ASN A 426 -12.46 7.79 18.36
C ASN A 426 -11.59 8.46 17.27
N MET A 427 -12.01 9.61 16.72
CA MET A 427 -11.18 10.40 15.81
C MET A 427 -9.88 10.87 16.49
N LYS A 428 -9.95 11.33 17.75
CA LYS A 428 -8.76 11.67 18.54
C LYS A 428 -7.84 10.47 18.74
N LEU A 429 -8.40 9.32 19.07
CA LEU A 429 -7.64 8.07 19.23
C LEU A 429 -6.93 7.69 17.93
N LYS A 430 -7.65 7.70 16.79
CA LYS A 430 -7.09 7.45 15.46
C LYS A 430 -5.95 8.45 15.15
N TYR A 431 -6.16 9.73 15.42
CA TYR A 431 -5.17 10.79 15.22
C TYR A 431 -3.90 10.55 16.05
N TYR A 432 -4.02 10.35 17.37
CA TYR A 432 -2.84 10.10 18.22
C TYR A 432 -2.07 8.85 17.80
N LYS A 433 -2.78 7.79 17.41
CA LYS A 433 -2.17 6.57 16.91
C LYS A 433 -1.43 6.80 15.58
N SER A 434 -1.99 7.62 14.68
CA SER A 434 -1.33 7.94 13.40
C SER A 434 -0.02 8.71 13.59
N LEU A 435 0.11 9.51 14.68
CA LEU A 435 1.34 10.23 14.97
C LEU A 435 2.54 9.32 15.35
N GLU A 436 2.32 8.04 15.61
CA GLU A 436 3.41 7.07 15.81
C GLU A 436 4.12 6.73 14.49
N SER A 437 3.46 6.90 13.36
CA SER A 437 3.97 6.57 12.03
C SER A 437 4.71 7.75 11.39
N ASN A 438 5.97 7.54 10.98
CA ASN A 438 6.74 8.52 10.21
C ASN A 438 6.01 8.88 8.90
N ARG A 439 5.43 7.87 8.23
CA ARG A 439 4.65 8.07 7.00
C ARG A 439 3.44 8.97 7.23
N SER A 440 2.64 8.72 8.26
CA SER A 440 1.47 9.55 8.54
C SER A 440 1.85 11.00 8.89
N ARG A 441 3.00 11.22 9.56
CA ARG A 441 3.52 12.56 9.81
C ARG A 441 3.92 13.27 8.52
N THR A 442 4.60 12.56 7.59
CA THR A 442 4.96 13.13 6.29
C THR A 442 3.75 13.36 5.40
N ASP A 443 2.72 12.50 5.44
CA ASP A 443 1.44 12.70 4.76
C ASP A 443 0.79 14.02 5.22
N MET A 444 0.69 14.26 6.53
CA MET A 444 0.13 15.49 7.08
C MET A 444 0.90 16.75 6.65
N MET A 445 2.24 16.66 6.58
CA MET A 445 3.08 17.79 6.12
C MET A 445 2.87 18.06 4.64
N MET A 446 2.85 17.02 3.81
CA MET A 446 2.58 17.11 2.38
C MET A 446 1.20 17.71 2.12
N ASP A 447 0.15 17.21 2.78
CA ASP A 447 -1.22 17.71 2.63
C ASP A 447 -1.33 19.18 3.03
N ALA A 448 -0.68 19.57 4.12
CA ALA A 448 -0.63 20.98 4.54
C ALA A 448 0.03 21.87 3.48
N PHE A 449 1.14 21.41 2.89
CA PHE A 449 1.84 22.13 1.84
C PHE A 449 0.98 22.21 0.56
N ILE A 450 0.44 21.11 0.07
CA ILE A 450 -0.31 21.03 -1.18
C ILE A 450 -1.59 21.87 -1.10
N ASN A 451 -2.35 21.72 -0.01
CA ASN A 451 -3.61 22.44 0.20
C ASN A 451 -3.42 23.89 0.67
N GLY A 452 -2.17 24.33 0.91
CA GLY A 452 -1.89 25.67 1.42
C GLY A 452 -2.41 25.90 2.84
N THR A 453 -2.68 24.84 3.60
CA THR A 453 -3.22 24.90 4.96
C THR A 453 -2.12 25.31 5.94
N LYS A 454 -2.40 26.24 6.83
CA LYS A 454 -1.44 26.64 7.88
C LYS A 454 -1.23 25.46 8.84
N TRP A 455 0.01 25.22 9.25
CA TRP A 455 0.35 24.14 10.18
C TRP A 455 -0.39 24.25 11.52
N SER A 456 -0.66 25.49 11.97
CA SER A 456 -1.52 25.76 13.14
C SER A 456 -2.93 25.16 12.97
N ASP A 457 -3.48 25.24 11.77
CA ASP A 457 -4.84 24.76 11.52
C ASP A 457 -4.88 23.22 11.45
N VAL A 458 -3.81 22.61 10.94
CA VAL A 458 -3.64 21.13 10.96
C VAL A 458 -3.59 20.64 12.40
N THR A 459 -2.71 21.20 13.22
CA THR A 459 -2.49 20.73 14.61
C THR A 459 -3.67 21.02 15.53
N GLN A 460 -4.46 22.04 15.23
CA GLN A 460 -5.66 22.44 16.01
C GLN A 460 -6.95 21.77 15.54
N LYS A 461 -6.92 20.95 14.49
CA LYS A 461 -8.11 20.29 13.95
C LYS A 461 -8.89 19.54 15.03
N MET A 462 -8.21 18.71 15.86
CA MET A 462 -8.88 17.96 16.93
C MET A 462 -9.55 18.89 17.96
N SER A 463 -8.96 20.03 18.26
CA SER A 463 -9.55 21.01 19.18
C SER A 463 -10.78 21.69 18.58
N ARG A 464 -10.76 21.99 17.27
CA ARG A 464 -11.92 22.58 16.59
C ARG A 464 -13.13 21.63 16.57
N ILE A 465 -12.91 20.38 16.19
CA ILE A 465 -14.01 19.39 16.12
C ILE A 465 -14.55 19.03 17.51
N GLN A 466 -13.71 19.08 18.55
CA GLN A 466 -14.14 18.77 19.92
C GLN A 466 -15.21 19.71 20.45
N GLY A 467 -15.30 20.93 19.95
CA GLY A 467 -16.31 21.91 20.31
C GLY A 467 -17.63 21.80 19.52
N MET A 468 -17.76 20.87 18.58
CA MET A 468 -18.96 20.70 17.78
C MET A 468 -20.10 20.13 18.61
N THR A 469 -21.31 20.66 18.41
CA THR A 469 -22.54 20.17 19.04
C THR A 469 -23.44 19.45 18.05
N LYS A 470 -24.34 18.61 18.57
CA LYS A 470 -25.34 17.90 17.75
C LYS A 470 -26.17 18.86 16.92
N GLU A 471 -26.61 19.98 17.52
CA GLU A 471 -27.42 21.01 16.86
C GLU A 471 -26.65 21.65 15.68
N GLN A 472 -25.36 21.90 15.86
CA GLN A 472 -24.50 22.43 14.79
C GLN A 472 -24.37 21.45 13.63
N ILE A 473 -24.17 20.14 13.93
CA ILE A 473 -24.10 19.08 12.90
C ILE A 473 -25.43 18.97 12.16
N VAL A 474 -26.58 18.97 12.87
CA VAL A 474 -27.91 18.90 12.27
C VAL A 474 -28.19 20.13 11.38
N ALA A 475 -27.86 21.32 11.87
CA ALA A 475 -28.02 22.56 11.09
C ALA A 475 -27.12 22.57 9.85
N PHE A 476 -25.90 22.07 9.99
CA PHE A 476 -24.99 21.90 8.87
C PHE A 476 -25.53 20.90 7.84
N ALA A 477 -25.96 19.71 8.27
CA ALA A 477 -26.52 18.67 7.40
C ALA A 477 -27.74 19.17 6.62
N ASN A 478 -28.64 19.88 7.27
CA ASN A 478 -29.82 20.49 6.62
C ASN A 478 -29.44 21.50 5.52
N ARG A 479 -28.34 22.23 5.70
CA ARG A 479 -27.85 23.17 4.70
C ARG A 479 -27.08 22.45 3.57
N PHE A 480 -26.15 21.57 3.93
CA PHE A 480 -25.25 20.92 2.99
C PHE A 480 -25.97 19.93 2.07
N PHE A 481 -26.80 19.05 2.61
CA PHE A 481 -27.53 18.04 1.85
C PHE A 481 -28.82 18.54 1.18
N ASN A 482 -29.09 19.84 1.23
CA ASN A 482 -30.04 20.48 0.32
C ASN A 482 -29.46 20.78 -1.06
N GLU A 483 -28.12 20.79 -1.17
CA GLU A 483 -27.43 20.86 -2.46
C GLU A 483 -27.73 19.62 -3.31
N LYS A 484 -27.62 19.78 -4.62
CA LYS A 484 -27.84 18.69 -5.56
C LYS A 484 -26.67 17.75 -5.57
N TYR A 485 -26.93 16.48 -5.83
CA TYR A 485 -25.94 15.40 -5.90
C TYR A 485 -25.87 14.76 -7.28
N VAL A 486 -24.79 14.02 -7.50
CA VAL A 486 -24.63 13.09 -8.61
C VAL A 486 -24.70 11.68 -8.06
N ALA A 487 -25.45 10.79 -8.71
CA ALA A 487 -25.48 9.37 -8.45
C ALA A 487 -24.99 8.61 -9.69
N VAL A 488 -23.99 7.77 -9.51
CA VAL A 488 -23.44 6.90 -10.56
C VAL A 488 -23.78 5.45 -10.22
N LEU A 489 -24.64 4.86 -11.06
CA LEU A 489 -25.05 3.48 -10.95
C LEU A 489 -24.02 2.61 -11.70
N LYS A 490 -23.34 1.73 -11.02
CA LYS A 490 -22.45 0.75 -11.65
C LYS A 490 -23.24 -0.53 -11.86
N ASN A 491 -23.52 -0.87 -13.11
CA ASN A 491 -24.22 -2.08 -13.50
C ASN A 491 -23.22 -3.18 -13.85
N GLN A 492 -23.52 -4.42 -13.50
CA GLN A 492 -22.72 -5.56 -13.91
C GLN A 492 -22.94 -5.91 -15.38
N GLY A 493 -21.87 -6.11 -16.12
CA GLY A 493 -21.91 -6.46 -17.54
C GLY A 493 -20.60 -6.26 -18.26
N VAL A 494 -20.58 -6.61 -19.54
CA VAL A 494 -19.42 -6.38 -20.39
C VAL A 494 -19.51 -4.98 -21.01
N ASP A 495 -18.49 -4.16 -20.76
CA ASP A 495 -18.37 -2.84 -21.38
C ASP A 495 -17.78 -2.98 -22.78
N SER A 496 -18.66 -2.97 -23.79
CA SER A 496 -18.27 -3.06 -25.21
C SER A 496 -17.60 -1.77 -25.75
N SER A 497 -17.61 -0.68 -25.00
CA SER A 497 -16.98 0.59 -25.40
C SER A 497 -15.47 0.62 -25.14
N ILE A 498 -14.95 -0.35 -24.37
CA ILE A 498 -13.53 -0.43 -24.07
C ILE A 498 -12.73 -0.74 -25.32
N VAL A 499 -11.90 0.23 -25.72
CA VAL A 499 -10.94 0.09 -26.81
C VAL A 499 -9.54 0.11 -26.22
N LYS A 500 -8.86 -1.05 -26.27
CA LYS A 500 -7.47 -1.19 -25.85
C LYS A 500 -6.55 -0.34 -26.74
N ILE A 501 -5.52 0.27 -26.17
CA ILE A 501 -4.44 0.87 -26.94
C ILE A 501 -3.66 -0.27 -27.61
N GLU A 502 -3.72 -0.31 -28.95
CA GLU A 502 -2.79 -1.14 -29.73
C GLU A 502 -1.42 -0.47 -29.75
N LYS A 503 -0.39 -1.22 -29.40
CA LYS A 503 0.99 -0.78 -29.39
C LYS A 503 1.68 -1.20 -30.69
N PRO A 504 2.44 -0.29 -31.33
CA PRO A 504 3.43 -0.74 -32.31
C PRO A 504 4.51 -1.58 -31.61
N ALA A 505 5.06 -2.58 -32.28
CA ALA A 505 6.18 -3.34 -31.74
C ALA A 505 7.40 -2.43 -31.58
N ILE A 506 8.07 -2.53 -30.42
CA ILE A 506 9.36 -1.89 -30.16
C ILE A 506 10.47 -2.93 -30.10
N THR A 507 11.68 -2.48 -30.41
CA THR A 507 12.87 -3.33 -30.29
C THR A 507 13.35 -3.33 -28.83
N PRO A 508 13.60 -4.50 -28.19
CA PRO A 508 14.15 -4.55 -26.85
C PRO A 508 15.48 -3.78 -26.75
N ILE A 509 15.62 -2.98 -25.72
CA ILE A 509 16.85 -2.21 -25.50
C ILE A 509 17.94 -3.11 -24.92
N PRO A 510 19.23 -2.86 -25.27
CA PRO A 510 20.33 -3.61 -24.68
C PRO A 510 20.48 -3.30 -23.17
N LEU A 511 20.60 -4.32 -22.34
CA LEU A 511 20.91 -4.17 -20.92
C LEU A 511 22.42 -4.28 -20.71
N ASN A 512 23.03 -3.19 -20.26
CA ASN A 512 24.39 -3.22 -19.73
C ASN A 512 24.35 -3.25 -18.20
N ARG A 513 24.28 -4.46 -17.62
CA ARG A 513 24.10 -4.64 -16.18
C ARG A 513 25.32 -4.22 -15.36
N GLU A 514 26.51 -4.26 -15.96
CA GLU A 514 27.78 -3.87 -15.33
C GLU A 514 28.08 -2.37 -15.51
N ALA A 515 27.28 -1.66 -16.31
CA ALA A 515 27.47 -0.22 -16.46
C ALA A 515 27.08 0.53 -15.18
N GLN A 516 27.89 1.52 -14.83
CA GLN A 516 27.64 2.45 -13.75
C GLN A 516 28.26 3.80 -14.06
N SER A 517 27.59 4.87 -13.64
CA SER A 517 28.12 6.23 -13.74
C SER A 517 29.15 6.51 -12.64
N ASP A 518 30.00 7.51 -12.86
CA ASP A 518 30.90 8.03 -11.82
C ASP A 518 30.11 8.54 -10.60
N PHE A 519 28.87 8.98 -10.80
CA PHE A 519 28.00 9.44 -9.72
C PHE A 519 27.59 8.30 -8.80
N LEU A 520 27.17 7.15 -9.35
CA LEU A 520 26.86 5.95 -8.55
C LEU A 520 28.10 5.49 -7.78
N GLN A 521 29.26 5.44 -8.43
CA GLN A 521 30.50 5.06 -7.75
C GLN A 521 30.84 6.00 -6.58
N GLN A 522 30.64 7.31 -6.73
CA GLN A 522 30.83 8.28 -5.65
C GLN A 522 29.90 8.04 -4.47
N VAL A 523 28.64 7.68 -4.71
CA VAL A 523 27.66 7.38 -3.66
C VAL A 523 28.00 6.07 -2.95
N VAL A 524 28.29 5.01 -3.70
CA VAL A 524 28.64 3.68 -3.16
C VAL A 524 29.90 3.73 -2.29
N ASN A 525 30.89 4.54 -2.71
CA ASN A 525 32.17 4.68 -2.01
C ASN A 525 32.15 5.78 -0.91
N ALA A 526 31.01 6.45 -0.68
CA ALA A 526 30.89 7.46 0.36
C ALA A 526 31.10 6.83 1.74
N LYS A 527 31.92 7.50 2.57
CA LYS A 527 32.13 7.05 3.95
C LYS A 527 30.95 7.48 4.81
N VAL A 528 30.17 6.52 5.23
CA VAL A 528 29.01 6.70 6.10
C VAL A 528 29.26 5.89 7.39
N GLN A 529 28.96 6.50 8.56
CA GLN A 529 29.07 5.78 9.83
C GLN A 529 28.00 4.68 9.86
N PRO A 530 28.38 3.42 10.08
CA PRO A 530 27.41 2.33 10.06
C PRO A 530 26.42 2.42 11.24
N ILE A 531 25.19 1.99 11.02
CA ILE A 531 24.21 1.77 12.06
C ILE A 531 24.33 0.33 12.52
N GLU A 532 24.55 0.14 13.82
CA GLU A 532 24.64 -1.20 14.39
C GLU A 532 23.25 -1.86 14.47
N PRO A 533 23.11 -3.13 14.01
CA PRO A 533 21.86 -3.85 14.09
C PRO A 533 21.45 -4.10 15.55
N LYS A 534 20.13 -4.08 15.78
CA LYS A 534 19.53 -4.50 17.06
C LYS A 534 18.52 -5.60 16.80
N PHE A 535 18.75 -6.76 17.33
CA PHE A 535 17.87 -7.92 17.23
C PHE A 535 17.08 -8.09 18.51
N VAL A 536 15.91 -8.73 18.42
CA VAL A 536 15.09 -9.02 19.60
C VAL A 536 15.76 -10.10 20.45
N ASP A 537 15.98 -9.80 21.72
CA ASP A 537 16.36 -10.80 22.73
C ASP A 537 15.11 -11.26 23.49
N PHE A 538 14.58 -12.44 23.13
CA PHE A 538 13.35 -12.99 23.71
C PHE A 538 13.42 -13.25 25.21
N ASN A 539 14.58 -13.14 25.83
CA ASN A 539 14.74 -13.26 27.28
C ASN A 539 14.73 -11.90 27.99
N LYS A 540 15.00 -10.80 27.27
CA LYS A 540 15.01 -9.44 27.82
C LYS A 540 13.79 -8.63 27.40
N ASP A 541 13.46 -8.71 26.11
CA ASP A 541 12.46 -7.84 25.50
C ASP A 541 11.04 -8.39 25.64
N LEU A 542 10.90 -9.69 25.95
CA LEU A 542 9.63 -10.38 26.16
C LEU A 542 9.53 -10.94 27.57
N THR A 543 8.52 -10.51 28.33
CA THR A 543 8.22 -11.11 29.63
C THR A 543 7.22 -12.28 29.46
N LYS A 544 7.50 -13.40 30.08
CA LYS A 544 6.65 -14.60 30.07
C LYS A 544 6.03 -14.82 31.43
N GLY A 545 4.78 -15.20 31.46
CA GLY A 545 4.03 -15.52 32.68
C GLY A 545 3.01 -16.62 32.46
N ASN A 546 2.25 -16.93 33.49
CA ASN A 546 1.13 -17.87 33.43
C ASN A 546 -0.06 -17.35 34.23
N THR A 547 -1.26 -17.61 33.73
CA THR A 547 -2.49 -17.39 34.50
C THR A 547 -2.63 -18.43 35.63
N ALA A 548 -3.58 -18.25 36.52
CA ALA A 548 -3.88 -19.23 37.58
C ALA A 548 -4.27 -20.62 37.06
N GLN A 549 -4.81 -20.70 35.83
CA GLN A 549 -5.14 -21.96 35.13
C GLN A 549 -4.03 -22.46 34.22
N ASN A 550 -2.80 -21.94 34.41
CA ASN A 550 -1.61 -22.32 33.64
C ASN A 550 -1.74 -22.07 32.13
N MET A 551 -2.37 -20.92 31.72
CA MET A 551 -2.33 -20.43 30.35
C MET A 551 -1.06 -19.56 30.18
N PRO A 552 -0.25 -19.81 29.15
CA PRO A 552 0.93 -18.97 28.88
C PRO A 552 0.55 -17.52 28.61
N VAL A 553 1.35 -16.59 29.11
CA VAL A 553 1.21 -15.15 28.86
C VAL A 553 2.50 -14.63 28.24
N LEU A 554 2.40 -14.01 27.06
CA LEU A 554 3.46 -13.24 26.41
C LEU A 554 3.15 -11.76 26.59
N TYR A 555 4.06 -11.03 27.22
CA TYR A 555 3.83 -9.68 27.68
C TYR A 555 4.93 -8.73 27.24
N VAL A 556 4.53 -7.57 26.68
CA VAL A 556 5.39 -6.43 26.42
C VAL A 556 4.73 -5.17 26.99
N LYS A 557 5.49 -4.37 27.75
CA LYS A 557 5.02 -3.11 28.34
C LYS A 557 4.90 -2.02 27.29
N ASN A 558 3.76 -1.31 27.29
CA ASN A 558 3.61 -0.06 26.55
C ASN A 558 3.99 1.12 27.44
N ASN A 559 5.07 1.82 27.10
CA ASN A 559 5.55 3.01 27.79
C ASN A 559 5.29 4.32 27.00
N GLU A 560 4.58 4.26 25.88
CA GLU A 560 4.47 5.39 24.95
C GLU A 560 3.12 6.12 25.07
N ASN A 561 2.06 5.35 25.26
CA ASN A 561 0.70 5.90 25.25
C ASN A 561 -0.23 5.03 26.10
N GLY A 562 -1.49 5.48 26.25
CA GLY A 562 -2.50 4.80 27.05
C GLY A 562 -3.22 3.63 26.36
N LEU A 563 -2.66 3.02 25.31
CA LEU A 563 -3.30 1.98 24.54
C LEU A 563 -2.92 0.57 24.98
N PHE A 564 -3.79 -0.39 24.67
CA PHE A 564 -3.51 -1.81 24.83
C PHE A 564 -3.95 -2.63 23.61
N THR A 565 -3.32 -3.78 23.47
CA THR A 565 -3.75 -4.91 22.66
C THR A 565 -3.68 -6.16 23.54
N LEU A 566 -4.81 -6.85 23.69
CA LEU A 566 -4.95 -8.13 24.38
C LEU A 566 -5.49 -9.16 23.41
N SER A 567 -4.77 -10.25 23.19
CA SER A 567 -5.19 -11.27 22.23
C SER A 567 -5.15 -12.67 22.86
N LEU A 568 -6.19 -13.44 22.63
CA LEU A 568 -6.26 -14.86 22.97
C LEU A 568 -5.94 -15.63 21.68
N ARG A 569 -4.73 -16.26 21.64
CA ARG A 569 -4.30 -17.08 20.50
C ARG A 569 -4.59 -18.54 20.77
N TYR A 570 -5.49 -19.13 19.97
CA TYR A 570 -5.84 -20.54 19.98
C TYR A 570 -5.02 -21.27 18.89
N PRO A 571 -4.38 -22.44 19.22
CA PRO A 571 -3.53 -23.17 18.28
C PRO A 571 -4.33 -24.06 17.31
N PHE A 572 -5.43 -23.57 16.77
CA PHE A 572 -6.24 -24.22 15.74
C PHE A 572 -7.10 -23.20 15.00
N GLY A 573 -7.51 -23.52 13.80
CA GLY A 573 -8.32 -22.63 12.95
C GLY A 573 -9.29 -23.42 12.06
N SER A 574 -9.49 -22.92 10.85
CA SER A 574 -10.43 -23.52 9.88
C SER A 574 -10.08 -24.97 9.49
N ASN A 575 -8.82 -25.37 9.59
CA ASN A 575 -8.37 -26.73 9.32
C ASN A 575 -8.91 -27.76 10.35
N ALA A 576 -9.26 -27.31 11.55
CA ALA A 576 -9.85 -28.15 12.60
C ALA A 576 -11.38 -28.01 12.70
N ASP A 577 -11.91 -26.82 12.43
CA ASP A 577 -13.36 -26.57 12.39
C ASP A 577 -13.69 -25.50 11.34
N LYS A 578 -14.11 -25.93 10.15
CA LYS A 578 -14.48 -25.04 9.03
C LYS A 578 -15.69 -24.13 9.32
N LYS A 579 -16.44 -24.39 10.42
CA LYS A 579 -17.58 -23.56 10.85
C LYS A 579 -17.14 -22.26 11.51
N LEU A 580 -15.91 -22.20 12.05
CA LEU A 580 -15.47 -21.08 12.88
C LEU A 580 -15.52 -19.73 12.14
N SER A 581 -15.11 -19.68 10.87
CA SER A 581 -15.14 -18.42 10.11
C SER A 581 -16.58 -17.90 9.98
N ALA A 582 -17.50 -18.74 9.48
CA ALA A 582 -18.91 -18.36 9.35
C ALA A 582 -19.55 -18.05 10.71
N ALA A 583 -19.13 -18.75 11.78
CA ALA A 583 -19.60 -18.48 13.13
C ALA A 583 -19.13 -17.11 13.65
N ALA A 584 -17.87 -16.73 13.38
CA ALA A 584 -17.32 -15.44 13.74
C ALA A 584 -18.02 -14.29 12.98
N ASP A 585 -18.27 -14.47 11.69
CA ASP A 585 -18.98 -13.51 10.85
C ASP A 585 -20.43 -13.30 11.33
N TYR A 586 -21.15 -14.42 11.57
CA TYR A 586 -22.54 -14.38 12.07
C TYR A 586 -22.63 -13.76 13.47
N LEU A 587 -21.62 -13.98 14.35
CA LEU A 587 -21.58 -13.40 15.70
C LEU A 587 -21.69 -11.88 15.68
N SER A 588 -21.16 -11.21 14.65
CA SER A 588 -21.18 -9.76 14.51
C SER A 588 -22.60 -9.16 14.43
N TYR A 589 -23.58 -9.99 14.08
CA TYR A 589 -25.01 -9.63 14.02
C TYR A 589 -25.78 -9.97 15.29
N LEU A 590 -25.15 -10.61 16.26
CA LEU A 590 -25.83 -11.11 17.45
C LEU A 590 -25.64 -10.22 18.67
N GLY A 591 -26.69 -10.12 19.45
CA GLY A 591 -26.63 -9.63 20.83
C GLY A 591 -26.37 -10.75 21.83
N THR A 592 -26.36 -10.37 23.10
CA THR A 592 -26.34 -11.31 24.24
C THR A 592 -27.74 -11.37 24.88
N THR A 593 -27.87 -12.19 25.93
CA THR A 593 -29.10 -12.20 26.74
C THR A 593 -29.38 -10.86 27.45
N LYS A 594 -28.40 -9.92 27.49
CA LYS A 594 -28.49 -8.66 28.22
C LYS A 594 -28.49 -7.42 27.33
N MET A 595 -27.91 -7.51 26.13
CA MET A 595 -27.72 -6.39 25.21
C MET A 595 -28.05 -6.83 23.78
N SER A 596 -28.72 -5.95 23.02
CA SER A 596 -28.86 -6.16 21.58
C SER A 596 -27.50 -6.02 20.87
N ALA A 597 -27.42 -6.44 19.60
CA ALA A 597 -26.21 -6.29 18.80
C ALA A 597 -25.82 -4.81 18.62
N GLU A 598 -26.81 -3.94 18.39
CA GLU A 598 -26.59 -2.50 18.28
C GLU A 598 -26.05 -1.91 19.59
N GLN A 599 -26.63 -2.30 20.74
CA GLN A 599 -26.17 -1.85 22.06
C GLN A 599 -24.73 -2.30 22.33
N LEU A 600 -24.33 -3.49 21.92
CA LEU A 600 -22.96 -3.98 22.06
C LEU A 600 -21.99 -3.16 21.20
N LYS A 601 -22.31 -2.93 19.93
CA LYS A 601 -21.48 -2.10 19.04
C LYS A 601 -21.35 -0.67 19.59
N GLN A 602 -22.44 -0.06 20.00
CA GLN A 602 -22.42 1.28 20.62
C GLN A 602 -21.55 1.29 21.88
N ARG A 603 -21.67 0.26 22.73
CA ARG A 603 -20.89 0.18 23.97
C ARG A 603 -19.40 0.05 23.72
N PHE A 604 -18.98 -0.78 22.78
CA PHE A 604 -17.57 -0.87 22.38
C PHE A 604 -17.06 0.48 21.85
N TYR A 605 -17.85 1.15 21.02
CA TYR A 605 -17.52 2.44 20.45
C TYR A 605 -17.39 3.56 21.51
N GLU A 606 -18.29 3.58 22.51
CA GLU A 606 -18.23 4.49 23.67
C GLU A 606 -16.98 4.26 24.54
N LEU A 607 -16.54 3.00 24.68
CA LEU A 607 -15.32 2.64 25.39
C LEU A 607 -14.04 3.00 24.63
N ALA A 608 -14.14 3.46 23.40
CA ALA A 608 -13.01 3.56 22.47
C ALA A 608 -12.18 2.26 22.47
N CYS A 609 -12.87 1.14 22.46
CA CYS A 609 -12.33 -0.21 22.34
C CYS A 609 -12.96 -0.92 21.16
N ASP A 610 -12.23 -1.90 20.63
CA ASP A 610 -12.68 -2.76 19.56
C ASP A 610 -12.32 -4.21 19.85
N TYR A 611 -13.02 -5.14 19.19
CA TYR A 611 -12.65 -6.54 19.18
C TYR A 611 -12.72 -7.12 17.76
N SER A 612 -11.94 -8.14 17.52
CA SER A 612 -11.99 -8.94 16.30
C SER A 612 -11.79 -10.41 16.60
N ILE A 613 -12.41 -11.27 15.81
CA ILE A 613 -12.17 -12.72 15.80
C ILE A 613 -11.62 -13.07 14.43
N TYR A 614 -10.33 -13.38 14.38
CA TYR A 614 -9.66 -13.80 13.16
C TYR A 614 -9.48 -15.32 13.17
N VAL A 615 -10.00 -15.99 12.16
CA VAL A 615 -9.88 -17.45 11.98
C VAL A 615 -8.95 -17.72 10.81
N GLY A 616 -7.72 -18.06 11.12
CA GLY A 616 -6.75 -18.52 10.12
C GLY A 616 -6.89 -20.02 9.84
N ASP A 617 -5.93 -20.58 9.11
CA ASP A 617 -5.89 -22.02 8.83
C ASP A 617 -5.62 -22.87 10.08
N LYS A 618 -4.60 -22.51 10.85
CA LYS A 618 -4.10 -23.23 12.04
C LYS A 618 -4.20 -22.45 13.35
N GLU A 619 -4.70 -21.24 13.32
CA GLU A 619 -4.76 -20.36 14.47
C GLU A 619 -6.05 -19.54 14.46
N THR A 620 -6.57 -19.30 15.64
CA THR A 620 -7.67 -18.36 15.85
C THR A 620 -7.25 -17.32 16.87
N TYR A 621 -7.52 -16.06 16.58
CA TYR A 621 -7.24 -14.95 17.48
C TYR A 621 -8.54 -14.25 17.88
N VAL A 622 -8.74 -14.06 19.17
CA VAL A 622 -9.74 -13.13 19.71
C VAL A 622 -8.97 -11.95 20.25
N THR A 623 -8.98 -10.83 19.55
CA THR A 623 -8.19 -9.64 19.88
C THR A 623 -9.09 -8.53 20.35
N ILE A 624 -8.67 -7.84 21.41
CA ILE A 624 -9.30 -6.66 21.99
C ILE A 624 -8.24 -5.56 22.03
N ASN A 625 -8.58 -4.38 21.55
CA ASN A 625 -7.67 -3.23 21.59
C ASN A 625 -8.43 -1.93 21.87
N GLY A 626 -7.69 -0.89 22.32
CA GLY A 626 -8.28 0.41 22.63
C GLY A 626 -7.62 1.12 23.80
N LEU A 627 -8.38 1.93 24.53
CA LEU A 627 -7.91 2.62 25.72
C LEU A 627 -7.73 1.64 26.89
N ASN A 628 -6.53 1.62 27.48
CA ASN A 628 -6.17 0.64 28.50
C ASN A 628 -7.06 0.69 29.77
N GLU A 629 -7.55 1.87 30.14
CA GLU A 629 -8.46 2.04 31.28
C GLU A 629 -9.77 1.28 31.10
N ASN A 630 -10.20 1.04 29.85
CA ASN A 630 -11.43 0.34 29.49
C ASN A 630 -11.22 -1.17 29.20
N MET A 631 -9.97 -1.66 29.26
CA MET A 631 -9.64 -3.07 28.97
C MET A 631 -10.48 -4.07 29.77
N PRO A 632 -10.67 -3.93 31.10
CA PRO A 632 -11.46 -4.90 31.87
C PRO A 632 -12.93 -4.96 31.41
N GLN A 633 -13.52 -3.81 31.05
CA GLN A 633 -14.90 -3.75 30.59
C GLN A 633 -15.03 -4.38 29.18
N ALA A 634 -14.09 -4.06 28.28
CA ALA A 634 -14.06 -4.63 26.93
C ALA A 634 -13.89 -6.16 26.96
N LEU A 635 -12.98 -6.68 27.82
CA LEU A 635 -12.78 -8.11 27.99
C LEU A 635 -14.07 -8.81 28.52
N ALA A 636 -14.74 -8.20 29.49
CA ALA A 636 -16.00 -8.73 30.02
C ALA A 636 -17.11 -8.76 28.96
N LEU A 637 -17.18 -7.74 28.09
CA LEU A 637 -18.13 -7.71 26.96
C LEU A 637 -17.84 -8.80 25.95
N VAL A 638 -16.59 -8.99 25.52
CA VAL A 638 -16.19 -10.04 24.58
C VAL A 638 -16.49 -11.42 25.15
N LYS A 639 -16.13 -11.65 26.42
CA LYS A 639 -16.46 -12.90 27.10
C LYS A 639 -17.97 -13.14 27.14
N SER A 640 -18.76 -12.11 27.49
CA SER A 640 -20.23 -12.21 27.51
C SER A 640 -20.77 -12.54 26.11
N LEU A 641 -20.23 -11.93 25.05
CA LEU A 641 -20.62 -12.22 23.68
C LEU A 641 -20.29 -13.67 23.29
N LEU A 642 -19.08 -14.15 23.58
CA LEU A 642 -18.68 -15.53 23.28
C LEU A 642 -19.47 -16.59 24.08
N THR A 643 -19.92 -16.27 25.30
CA THR A 643 -20.61 -17.25 26.15
C THR A 643 -22.15 -17.18 26.05
N ASN A 644 -22.70 -15.97 25.89
CA ASN A 644 -24.12 -15.69 26.02
C ASN A 644 -24.74 -15.13 24.73
N ALA A 645 -24.07 -15.28 23.58
CA ALA A 645 -24.66 -14.88 22.30
C ALA A 645 -26.05 -15.52 22.13
N LYS A 646 -27.04 -14.69 21.82
CA LYS A 646 -28.42 -15.12 21.58
C LYS A 646 -28.59 -15.37 20.09
N VAL A 647 -28.86 -16.64 19.76
CA VAL A 647 -29.17 -17.03 18.37
C VAL A 647 -30.40 -16.30 17.89
N ASP A 648 -30.35 -15.76 16.71
CA ASP A 648 -31.42 -15.11 15.97
C ASP A 648 -31.60 -15.79 14.62
N ASN A 649 -32.70 -16.49 14.43
CA ASN A 649 -32.94 -17.26 13.21
C ASN A 649 -33.22 -16.38 11.99
N GLU A 650 -33.88 -15.23 12.18
CA GLU A 650 -34.16 -14.27 11.09
C GLU A 650 -32.84 -13.63 10.64
N ALA A 651 -32.04 -13.13 11.59
CA ALA A 651 -30.70 -12.62 11.29
C ALA A 651 -29.81 -13.69 10.62
N TYR A 652 -29.96 -14.98 10.98
CA TYR A 652 -29.19 -16.03 10.32
C TYR A 652 -29.60 -16.24 8.86
N GLN A 653 -30.87 -16.21 8.54
CA GLN A 653 -31.34 -16.34 7.16
C GLN A 653 -30.83 -15.21 6.27
N GLU A 654 -30.90 -13.97 6.78
CA GLU A 654 -30.35 -12.81 6.08
C GLU A 654 -28.81 -12.92 5.94
N PHE A 655 -28.10 -13.31 7.01
CA PHE A 655 -26.66 -13.57 6.96
C PHE A 655 -26.27 -14.57 5.88
N VAL A 656 -27.02 -15.68 5.77
CA VAL A 656 -26.78 -16.69 4.72
C VAL A 656 -27.02 -16.12 3.34
N SER A 657 -28.10 -15.33 3.16
CA SER A 657 -28.41 -14.66 1.89
C SER A 657 -27.29 -13.70 1.49
N LEU A 658 -26.85 -12.83 2.41
CA LEU A 658 -25.74 -11.90 2.17
C LEU A 658 -24.43 -12.63 1.88
N THR A 659 -24.12 -13.70 2.61
CA THR A 659 -22.91 -14.50 2.40
C THR A 659 -22.90 -15.12 1.01
N ILE A 660 -24.01 -15.69 0.57
CA ILE A 660 -24.13 -16.30 -0.77
C ILE A 660 -23.99 -15.23 -1.85
N LYS A 661 -24.64 -14.06 -1.71
CA LYS A 661 -24.50 -12.94 -2.63
C LYS A 661 -23.04 -12.44 -2.70
N SER A 662 -22.39 -12.24 -1.56
CA SER A 662 -20.97 -11.83 -1.50
C SER A 662 -20.04 -12.85 -2.17
N ARG A 663 -20.32 -14.15 -2.04
CA ARG A 663 -19.58 -15.22 -2.72
C ARG A 663 -19.72 -15.16 -4.24
N GLU A 664 -20.93 -14.93 -4.73
CA GLU A 664 -21.18 -14.79 -6.18
C GLU A 664 -20.50 -13.50 -6.71
N ASP A 665 -20.57 -12.40 -5.95
CA ASP A 665 -19.89 -11.16 -6.32
C ASP A 665 -18.37 -11.34 -6.39
N SER A 666 -17.78 -12.07 -5.44
CA SER A 666 -16.35 -12.39 -5.42
C SER A 666 -15.90 -13.19 -6.64
N LYS A 667 -16.77 -14.00 -7.25
CA LYS A 667 -16.46 -14.69 -8.52
C LYS A 667 -16.33 -13.71 -9.70
N ALA A 668 -16.87 -12.52 -9.59
CA ALA A 668 -16.74 -11.47 -10.61
C ALA A 668 -15.46 -10.63 -10.45
N GLU A 669 -14.73 -10.74 -9.33
CA GLU A 669 -13.50 -10.00 -9.07
C GLU A 669 -12.25 -10.73 -9.59
N GLN A 670 -11.49 -10.11 -10.49
CA GLN A 670 -10.31 -10.73 -11.11
C GLN A 670 -9.25 -11.15 -10.08
N GLN A 671 -8.96 -10.28 -9.12
CA GLN A 671 -7.93 -10.56 -8.11
C GLN A 671 -8.33 -11.70 -7.16
N VAL A 672 -9.62 -11.78 -6.79
CA VAL A 672 -10.13 -12.86 -5.94
C VAL A 672 -10.08 -14.19 -6.68
N ASN A 673 -10.50 -14.21 -7.97
CA ASN A 673 -10.38 -15.39 -8.84
C ASN A 673 -8.93 -15.86 -8.91
N PHE A 674 -7.98 -14.95 -9.13
CA PHE A 674 -6.58 -15.33 -9.27
C PHE A 674 -5.97 -15.87 -7.96
N LYS A 675 -6.26 -15.24 -6.82
CA LYS A 675 -5.81 -15.74 -5.50
C LYS A 675 -6.36 -17.13 -5.21
N THR A 676 -7.64 -17.35 -5.53
CA THR A 676 -8.32 -18.63 -5.35
C THR A 676 -7.76 -19.72 -6.28
N LEU A 677 -7.52 -19.36 -7.56
CA LEU A 677 -6.86 -20.23 -8.54
C LEU A 677 -5.43 -20.59 -8.11
N ALA A 678 -4.67 -19.61 -7.61
CA ALA A 678 -3.31 -19.83 -7.12
C ALA A 678 -3.30 -20.78 -5.91
N ALA A 679 -4.24 -20.63 -4.99
CA ALA A 679 -4.40 -21.57 -3.87
C ALA A 679 -4.78 -22.98 -4.36
N TYR A 680 -5.71 -23.07 -5.31
CA TYR A 680 -6.09 -24.36 -5.92
C TYR A 680 -4.90 -25.03 -6.62
N GLY A 681 -4.12 -24.28 -7.36
CA GLY A 681 -2.90 -24.80 -8.03
C GLY A 681 -1.83 -25.28 -7.05
N LYS A 682 -1.58 -24.52 -5.97
CA LYS A 682 -0.53 -24.84 -4.98
C LYS A 682 -0.92 -25.94 -4.00
N TYR A 683 -2.18 -25.98 -3.57
CA TYR A 683 -2.64 -26.92 -2.52
C TYR A 683 -3.61 -27.99 -3.03
N GLY A 684 -4.15 -27.86 -4.23
CA GLY A 684 -5.19 -28.73 -4.75
C GLY A 684 -6.58 -28.38 -4.19
N GLU A 685 -7.46 -29.37 -4.16
CA GLU A 685 -8.87 -29.19 -3.76
C GLU A 685 -9.05 -28.86 -2.28
N TYR A 686 -8.17 -29.35 -1.41
CA TYR A 686 -8.21 -29.05 0.02
C TYR A 686 -7.29 -27.85 0.31
N ASN A 687 -7.88 -26.66 0.37
CA ASN A 687 -7.20 -25.40 0.62
C ASN A 687 -8.09 -24.43 1.40
N THR A 688 -7.54 -23.30 1.82
CA THR A 688 -8.22 -22.33 2.67
C THR A 688 -9.48 -21.70 2.05
N TYR A 689 -9.53 -21.54 0.74
CA TYR A 689 -10.68 -20.96 0.03
C TYR A 689 -11.84 -21.94 -0.10
N ARG A 690 -11.55 -23.25 -0.14
CA ARG A 690 -12.55 -24.31 -0.32
C ARG A 690 -12.96 -25.00 0.98
N ASN A 691 -12.09 -24.96 2.00
CA ASN A 691 -12.40 -25.55 3.31
C ASN A 691 -13.28 -24.63 4.15
N ILE A 692 -14.43 -24.27 3.61
CA ILE A 692 -15.48 -23.45 4.21
C ILE A 692 -16.81 -24.19 4.17
N LEU A 693 -17.82 -23.70 4.88
CA LEU A 693 -19.17 -24.20 4.71
C LEU A 693 -19.68 -23.91 3.29
N SER A 694 -20.11 -24.94 2.55
CA SER A 694 -20.74 -24.76 1.25
C SER A 694 -22.04 -23.97 1.37
N ASN A 695 -22.53 -23.41 0.25
CA ASN A 695 -23.83 -22.72 0.23
C ASN A 695 -24.98 -23.60 0.75
N ASN A 696 -24.96 -24.92 0.45
CA ASN A 696 -25.94 -25.84 0.95
C ASN A 696 -25.80 -26.12 2.46
N GLU A 697 -24.55 -26.27 2.94
CA GLU A 697 -24.31 -26.45 4.38
C GLU A 697 -24.73 -25.20 5.16
N LEU A 698 -24.47 -23.98 4.65
CA LEU A 698 -24.95 -22.75 5.27
C LEU A 698 -26.49 -22.69 5.37
N LYS A 699 -27.20 -23.13 4.32
CA LYS A 699 -28.66 -23.15 4.30
C LYS A 699 -29.26 -24.18 5.26
N THR A 700 -28.54 -25.25 5.58
CA THR A 700 -29.07 -26.40 6.31
C THR A 700 -28.60 -26.51 7.76
N ILE A 701 -27.45 -25.94 8.10
CA ILE A 701 -26.91 -25.95 9.48
C ILE A 701 -27.84 -25.21 10.43
N LYS A 702 -28.00 -25.70 11.63
CA LYS A 702 -28.71 -24.94 12.66
C LYS A 702 -27.84 -23.80 13.18
N PRO A 703 -28.36 -22.57 13.25
CA PRO A 703 -27.61 -21.42 13.76
C PRO A 703 -27.02 -21.65 15.16
N SER A 704 -27.74 -22.42 15.99
CA SER A 704 -27.24 -22.83 17.33
C SER A 704 -25.97 -23.67 17.27
N ASP A 705 -25.87 -24.59 16.27
CA ASP A 705 -24.69 -25.45 16.12
C ASP A 705 -23.48 -24.65 15.60
N LEU A 706 -23.76 -23.67 14.77
CA LEU A 706 -22.74 -22.73 14.29
C LEU A 706 -22.13 -21.91 15.45
N ILE A 707 -22.99 -21.29 16.25
CA ILE A 707 -22.55 -20.47 17.39
C ILE A 707 -21.92 -21.34 18.50
N GLN A 708 -22.29 -22.60 18.59
CA GLN A 708 -21.71 -23.53 19.57
C GLN A 708 -20.18 -23.71 19.35
N SER A 709 -19.69 -23.63 18.10
CA SER A 709 -18.24 -23.65 17.81
C SER A 709 -17.52 -22.49 18.49
N LEU A 710 -18.08 -21.28 18.46
CA LEU A 710 -17.50 -20.10 19.14
C LEU A 710 -17.66 -20.16 20.66
N LYS A 711 -18.81 -20.64 21.15
CA LYS A 711 -19.01 -20.82 22.60
C LYS A 711 -18.01 -21.79 23.21
N LYS A 712 -17.61 -22.81 22.48
CA LYS A 712 -16.56 -23.74 22.91
C LYS A 712 -15.17 -23.09 22.92
N LEU A 713 -14.94 -22.07 22.10
CA LEU A 713 -13.64 -21.40 21.99
C LEU A 713 -13.10 -20.97 23.35
N ILE A 714 -13.98 -20.39 24.20
CA ILE A 714 -13.59 -19.90 25.53
C ILE A 714 -13.05 -20.99 26.46
N ASN A 715 -13.34 -22.25 26.19
CA ASN A 715 -12.90 -23.40 26.98
C ASN A 715 -11.61 -24.05 26.45
N TYR A 716 -11.09 -23.63 25.31
CA TYR A 716 -9.85 -24.20 24.80
C TYR A 716 -8.62 -23.52 25.40
N ARG A 717 -7.57 -24.31 25.60
CA ARG A 717 -6.26 -23.78 25.96
C ARG A 717 -5.75 -22.81 24.91
N HIS A 718 -5.23 -21.67 25.35
CA HIS A 718 -4.76 -20.57 24.49
C HIS A 718 -3.54 -19.91 25.09
N THR A 719 -2.85 -19.13 24.30
CA THR A 719 -1.79 -18.22 24.76
C THR A 719 -2.35 -16.81 24.84
N LEU A 720 -2.15 -16.14 25.96
CA LEU A 720 -2.49 -14.75 26.14
C LEU A 720 -1.35 -13.87 25.61
N LEU A 721 -1.64 -12.95 24.73
CA LEU A 721 -0.71 -11.97 24.18
C LEU A 721 -1.13 -10.59 24.66
N TYR A 722 -0.19 -9.85 25.27
CA TYR A 722 -0.50 -8.52 25.78
C TYR A 722 0.59 -7.51 25.46
N TYR A 723 0.19 -6.40 24.90
CA TYR A 723 0.96 -5.16 24.79
C TYR A 723 0.11 -4.03 25.37
N GLY A 724 0.54 -3.37 26.41
CA GLY A 724 -0.26 -2.32 27.06
C GLY A 724 0.38 -1.74 28.30
N VAL A 725 -0.32 -0.80 28.93
CA VAL A 725 0.18 0.03 30.04
C VAL A 725 0.19 -0.72 31.38
N ASP A 726 -0.72 -1.68 31.56
CA ASP A 726 -0.86 -2.41 32.81
C ASP A 726 0.34 -3.35 33.06
N ASP A 727 0.74 -3.53 34.32
CA ASP A 727 1.77 -4.49 34.66
C ASP A 727 1.27 -5.94 34.51
N LEU A 728 2.18 -6.87 34.24
CA LEU A 728 1.86 -8.28 34.02
C LEU A 728 0.94 -8.87 35.11
N ASN A 729 1.22 -8.59 36.37
CA ASN A 729 0.39 -9.11 37.47
C ASN A 729 -1.02 -8.57 37.46
N LYS A 730 -1.23 -7.30 37.09
CA LYS A 730 -2.57 -6.70 36.93
C LYS A 730 -3.32 -7.31 35.77
N VAL A 731 -2.64 -7.53 34.62
CA VAL A 731 -3.23 -8.21 33.47
C VAL A 731 -3.66 -9.62 33.83
N ILE A 732 -2.77 -10.40 34.47
CA ILE A 732 -3.07 -11.76 34.92
C ILE A 732 -4.24 -11.76 35.92
N ALA A 733 -4.29 -10.83 36.86
CA ALA A 733 -5.40 -10.72 37.82
C ALA A 733 -6.74 -10.42 37.11
N THR A 734 -6.73 -9.52 36.14
CA THR A 734 -7.92 -9.18 35.33
C THR A 734 -8.43 -10.40 34.57
N VAL A 735 -7.52 -11.11 33.87
CA VAL A 735 -7.87 -12.31 33.11
C VAL A 735 -8.35 -13.43 34.03
N ASN A 736 -7.65 -13.68 35.14
CA ASN A 736 -8.06 -14.70 36.13
C ASN A 736 -9.45 -14.45 36.71
N LYS A 737 -9.81 -13.18 36.93
CA LYS A 737 -11.16 -12.79 37.38
C LYS A 737 -12.21 -13.16 36.35
N GLU A 738 -11.95 -12.84 35.08
CA GLU A 738 -12.90 -13.11 34.00
C GLU A 738 -13.05 -14.62 33.70
N PHE A 739 -11.95 -15.38 33.75
CA PHE A 739 -11.97 -16.82 33.43
C PHE A 739 -12.09 -17.70 34.68
N LYS A 740 -12.48 -17.14 35.86
CA LYS A 740 -12.67 -17.90 37.06
C LYS A 740 -13.68 -19.04 36.88
N GLY A 741 -13.27 -20.27 37.27
CA GLY A 741 -14.11 -21.46 37.14
C GLY A 741 -14.19 -22.09 35.75
N THR A 742 -13.55 -21.51 34.71
CA THR A 742 -13.46 -22.12 33.38
C THR A 742 -12.61 -23.40 33.44
N LYS A 743 -13.14 -24.50 32.93
CA LYS A 743 -12.40 -25.77 32.75
C LYS A 743 -11.85 -25.79 31.35
N PHE A 744 -10.53 -25.67 31.21
CA PHE A 744 -9.87 -25.67 29.92
C PHE A 744 -9.63 -27.09 29.41
N ILE A 745 -9.85 -27.28 28.11
CA ILE A 745 -9.59 -28.49 27.36
C ILE A 745 -8.56 -28.22 26.26
N ASP A 746 -7.91 -29.26 25.78
CA ASP A 746 -6.93 -29.13 24.71
C ASP A 746 -7.63 -28.77 23.38
N ALA A 747 -6.91 -28.01 22.55
CA ALA A 747 -7.38 -27.61 21.24
C ALA A 747 -7.56 -28.83 20.30
N PRO A 748 -8.56 -28.81 19.42
CA PRO A 748 -8.74 -29.86 18.43
C PRO A 748 -7.56 -29.87 17.44
N LYS A 749 -7.23 -31.05 16.91
CA LYS A 749 -6.24 -31.21 15.84
C LYS A 749 -6.94 -31.05 14.50
N GLY A 750 -6.33 -30.24 13.62
CA GLY A 750 -6.79 -30.04 12.26
C GLY A 750 -6.05 -30.89 11.23
N ILE A 751 -6.53 -30.85 10.00
CA ILE A 751 -5.86 -31.43 8.83
C ILE A 751 -5.08 -30.33 8.14
N ASP A 752 -3.79 -30.57 7.86
CA ASP A 752 -2.94 -29.58 7.24
C ASP A 752 -3.25 -29.39 5.75
N TYR A 753 -3.19 -28.14 5.29
CA TYR A 753 -3.12 -27.84 3.86
C TYR A 753 -1.69 -28.10 3.38
N VAL A 754 -1.55 -28.96 2.35
CA VAL A 754 -0.24 -29.43 1.89
C VAL A 754 0.07 -28.84 0.52
N LEU A 755 1.19 -28.14 0.43
CA LEU A 755 1.73 -27.65 -0.84
C LEU A 755 2.04 -28.83 -1.75
N GLN A 756 1.47 -28.82 -2.95
CA GLN A 756 1.64 -29.92 -3.91
C GLN A 756 3.00 -29.84 -4.59
N PRO A 757 3.75 -30.95 -4.70
CA PRO A 757 5.00 -30.96 -5.42
C PRO A 757 4.76 -30.89 -6.94
N THR A 758 5.64 -30.17 -7.63
CA THR A 758 5.61 -30.05 -9.10
C THR A 758 6.40 -31.17 -9.74
N LYS A 759 5.73 -32.16 -10.34
CA LYS A 759 6.36 -33.37 -10.90
C LYS A 759 6.68 -33.25 -12.41
N SER A 760 5.91 -32.48 -13.13
CA SER A 760 6.05 -32.23 -14.58
C SER A 760 5.52 -30.83 -14.91
N ASN A 761 5.93 -30.32 -16.06
CA ASN A 761 5.34 -29.09 -16.59
C ASN A 761 3.85 -29.29 -16.84
N SER A 762 3.03 -28.36 -16.37
CA SER A 762 1.57 -28.36 -16.56
C SER A 762 1.04 -26.94 -16.51
N ILE A 763 -0.09 -26.72 -17.17
CA ILE A 763 -0.80 -25.43 -17.17
C ILE A 763 -2.15 -25.65 -16.48
N LEU A 764 -2.46 -24.80 -15.53
CA LEU A 764 -3.78 -24.67 -14.91
C LEU A 764 -4.41 -23.37 -15.41
N LEU A 765 -5.46 -23.49 -16.20
CA LEU A 765 -6.14 -22.38 -16.86
C LEU A 765 -7.54 -22.21 -16.31
N ALA A 766 -7.86 -21.02 -15.78
CA ALA A 766 -9.21 -20.63 -15.43
C ALA A 766 -9.66 -19.44 -16.29
N PRO A 767 -10.95 -19.38 -16.68
CA PRO A 767 -11.46 -18.32 -17.53
C PRO A 767 -11.70 -17.03 -16.73
N TYR A 768 -11.33 -15.88 -17.33
CA TYR A 768 -11.76 -14.56 -16.89
C TYR A 768 -11.73 -13.59 -18.07
N ASP A 769 -12.85 -12.94 -18.34
CA ASP A 769 -13.02 -12.04 -19.51
C ASP A 769 -12.40 -10.65 -19.23
N ALA A 770 -11.07 -10.58 -19.14
CA ALA A 770 -10.34 -9.33 -19.04
C ALA A 770 -9.32 -9.15 -20.16
N LYS A 771 -8.87 -7.91 -20.36
CA LYS A 771 -7.88 -7.56 -21.40
C LYS A 771 -6.45 -7.91 -20.99
N ASN A 772 -6.24 -8.24 -19.74
CA ASN A 772 -4.96 -8.68 -19.16
C ASN A 772 -5.08 -10.05 -18.53
N ILE A 773 -3.95 -10.74 -18.46
CA ILE A 773 -3.79 -12.01 -17.76
C ILE A 773 -3.07 -11.81 -16.44
N TYR A 774 -3.36 -12.69 -15.50
CA TYR A 774 -2.54 -12.93 -14.31
C TYR A 774 -1.92 -14.31 -14.41
N MET A 775 -0.62 -14.40 -14.17
CA MET A 775 0.09 -15.68 -14.22
C MET A 775 1.07 -15.82 -13.06
N ILE A 776 1.14 -17.05 -12.54
CA ILE A 776 2.21 -17.54 -11.67
C ILE A 776 2.86 -18.76 -12.33
N GLN A 777 4.20 -18.84 -12.30
CA GLN A 777 4.90 -20.10 -12.47
C GLN A 777 5.28 -20.59 -11.06
N TYR A 778 4.92 -21.80 -10.72
CA TYR A 778 5.14 -22.39 -9.40
C TYR A 778 5.94 -23.68 -9.51
N HIS A 779 6.99 -23.76 -8.67
CA HIS A 779 7.79 -24.99 -8.53
C HIS A 779 8.00 -25.34 -7.06
N ASN A 780 7.69 -26.58 -6.69
CA ASN A 780 7.91 -27.15 -5.37
C ASN A 780 8.41 -28.59 -5.50
N ASN A 781 9.57 -28.88 -4.93
CA ASN A 781 10.14 -30.21 -4.86
C ASN A 781 10.22 -30.79 -3.44
N ASN A 782 9.44 -30.22 -2.50
CA ASN A 782 9.41 -30.59 -1.07
C ASN A 782 10.71 -30.30 -0.31
N GLU A 783 11.51 -29.35 -0.76
CA GLU A 783 12.68 -28.91 0.00
C GLU A 783 12.27 -28.26 1.32
N LYS A 784 12.88 -28.70 2.40
CA LYS A 784 12.61 -28.14 3.72
C LYS A 784 13.52 -26.95 3.98
N TRP A 785 12.92 -25.94 4.57
CA TRP A 785 13.65 -24.76 5.01
C TRP A 785 14.66 -25.11 6.13
N THR A 786 15.80 -24.43 6.10
CA THR A 786 16.76 -24.41 7.20
C THR A 786 17.22 -22.99 7.48
N PRO A 787 17.51 -22.63 8.75
CA PRO A 787 17.95 -21.28 9.10
C PRO A 787 19.23 -20.84 8.35
N GLU A 788 20.11 -21.78 8.02
CA GLU A 788 21.39 -21.56 7.34
C GLU A 788 21.20 -20.98 5.94
N ASN A 789 20.12 -21.38 5.25
CA ASN A 789 19.81 -20.92 3.90
C ASN A 789 19.17 -19.52 3.86
N SER A 790 18.70 -19.00 4.98
CA SER A 790 17.91 -17.76 5.00
C SER A 790 18.67 -16.55 4.45
N ALA A 791 19.96 -16.42 4.71
CA ALA A 791 20.76 -15.32 4.17
C ALA A 791 20.92 -15.45 2.64
N LEU A 792 21.19 -16.66 2.13
CA LEU A 792 21.33 -16.93 0.71
C LEU A 792 20.02 -16.66 -0.04
N ILE A 793 18.89 -17.14 0.50
CA ILE A 793 17.56 -16.89 -0.06
C ILE A 793 17.23 -15.39 -0.04
N GLY A 794 17.57 -14.68 1.05
CA GLY A 794 17.37 -13.24 1.15
C GLY A 794 18.11 -12.46 0.05
N VAL A 795 19.41 -12.76 -0.15
CA VAL A 795 20.20 -12.13 -1.22
C VAL A 795 19.71 -12.54 -2.60
N PHE A 796 19.34 -13.82 -2.79
CA PHE A 796 18.77 -14.30 -4.05
C PHE A 796 17.52 -13.52 -4.43
N ASN A 797 16.59 -13.35 -3.51
CA ASN A 797 15.35 -12.62 -3.76
C ASN A 797 15.60 -11.15 -4.10
N GLU A 798 16.53 -10.47 -3.40
CA GLU A 798 16.91 -9.08 -3.73
C GLU A 798 17.51 -8.98 -5.13
N TYR A 799 18.41 -9.90 -5.49
CA TYR A 799 19.09 -9.90 -6.77
C TYR A 799 18.20 -10.32 -7.93
N PHE A 800 17.39 -11.38 -7.75
CA PHE A 800 16.66 -12.00 -8.85
C PHE A 800 15.29 -11.37 -9.09
N GLY A 801 14.47 -11.15 -8.07
CA GLY A 801 13.07 -10.81 -8.31
C GLY A 801 12.37 -9.84 -7.38
N GLY A 802 13.05 -9.34 -6.33
CA GLY A 802 12.40 -8.62 -5.24
C GLY A 802 12.37 -7.08 -5.36
N SER A 803 13.09 -6.48 -6.29
CA SER A 803 13.21 -5.02 -6.41
C SER A 803 13.16 -4.56 -7.86
N MET A 804 13.02 -3.26 -8.08
CA MET A 804 13.12 -2.65 -9.42
C MET A 804 14.51 -2.83 -10.04
N ASN A 805 15.51 -3.13 -9.23
CA ASN A 805 16.88 -3.44 -9.65
C ASN A 805 17.11 -4.92 -10.00
N SER A 806 16.11 -5.76 -9.71
CA SER A 806 16.21 -7.21 -9.88
C SER A 806 16.29 -7.62 -11.35
N VAL A 807 16.85 -8.80 -11.58
CA VAL A 807 16.94 -9.41 -12.92
C VAL A 807 15.58 -9.47 -13.60
N VAL A 808 14.54 -9.93 -12.88
CA VAL A 808 13.18 -10.08 -13.43
C VAL A 808 12.62 -8.75 -13.89
N PHE A 809 12.70 -7.72 -13.06
CA PHE A 809 12.14 -6.40 -13.38
C PHE A 809 12.84 -5.79 -14.60
N GLN A 810 14.17 -5.87 -14.64
CA GLN A 810 14.96 -5.33 -15.75
C GLN A 810 14.69 -6.07 -17.08
N GLU A 811 14.54 -7.40 -17.05
CA GLU A 811 14.30 -8.17 -18.28
C GLU A 811 12.88 -8.02 -18.81
N LEU A 812 11.88 -8.13 -17.94
CA LEU A 812 10.50 -8.20 -18.41
C LEU A 812 9.89 -6.82 -18.62
N ARG A 813 10.18 -5.86 -17.73
CA ARG A 813 9.61 -4.51 -17.82
C ARG A 813 10.50 -3.56 -18.61
N GLU A 814 11.73 -3.34 -18.17
CA GLU A 814 12.57 -2.26 -18.73
C GLU A 814 13.08 -2.59 -20.14
N THR A 815 13.50 -3.83 -20.38
CA THR A 815 14.06 -4.22 -21.67
C THR A 815 13.02 -4.52 -22.72
N ARG A 816 12.02 -5.32 -22.33
CA ARG A 816 11.07 -5.92 -23.29
C ARG A 816 9.70 -5.25 -23.25
N GLY A 817 9.39 -4.43 -22.23
CA GLY A 817 8.08 -3.81 -22.08
C GLY A 817 6.92 -4.82 -22.06
N LEU A 818 7.16 -6.03 -21.52
CA LEU A 818 6.18 -7.12 -21.56
C LEU A 818 5.09 -6.97 -20.50
N ALA A 819 5.40 -6.29 -19.40
CA ALA A 819 4.47 -6.20 -18.28
C ALA A 819 4.71 -4.94 -17.44
N TYR A 820 3.63 -4.41 -16.88
CA TYR A 820 3.72 -3.36 -15.86
C TYR A 820 4.28 -3.90 -14.55
N SER A 821 3.83 -5.08 -14.13
CA SER A 821 4.27 -5.74 -12.90
C SER A 821 4.79 -7.13 -13.18
N ALA A 822 6.04 -7.38 -12.80
CA ALA A 822 6.68 -8.68 -12.86
C ALA A 822 7.59 -8.87 -11.65
N SER A 823 7.51 -10.04 -11.01
CA SER A 823 8.34 -10.38 -9.86
C SER A 823 8.62 -11.87 -9.81
N ALA A 824 9.64 -12.26 -9.05
CA ALA A 824 9.90 -13.63 -8.70
C ALA A 824 10.38 -13.73 -7.25
N SER A 825 10.15 -14.86 -6.62
CA SER A 825 10.62 -15.11 -5.28
C SER A 825 10.85 -16.60 -5.04
N TYR A 826 11.88 -16.91 -4.29
CA TYR A 826 12.01 -18.18 -3.61
C TYR A 826 11.43 -18.02 -2.21
N VAL A 827 10.28 -18.64 -1.98
CA VAL A 827 9.45 -18.41 -0.80
C VAL A 827 9.89 -19.33 0.33
N THR A 828 10.23 -18.73 1.47
CA THR A 828 10.48 -19.46 2.71
C THR A 828 9.17 -19.70 3.47
N PRO A 829 9.03 -20.83 4.14
CA PRO A 829 7.80 -21.12 4.88
C PRO A 829 7.66 -20.28 6.15
N SER A 830 6.43 -20.11 6.60
CA SER A 830 6.11 -19.55 7.93
C SER A 830 6.24 -20.56 9.07
N ARG A 831 6.40 -21.86 8.76
CA ARG A 831 6.47 -22.97 9.71
C ARG A 831 7.51 -23.99 9.29
N LYS A 832 8.16 -24.64 10.25
CA LYS A 832 9.26 -25.58 10.04
C LYS A 832 8.96 -26.73 9.06
N ASP A 833 7.73 -27.25 9.09
CA ASP A 833 7.38 -28.45 8.33
C ASP A 833 6.78 -28.17 6.95
N VAL A 834 6.64 -26.90 6.59
CA VAL A 834 6.15 -26.47 5.27
C VAL A 834 7.36 -26.35 4.32
N PRO A 835 7.29 -26.90 3.09
CA PRO A 835 8.38 -26.79 2.14
C PRO A 835 8.58 -25.36 1.59
N GLU A 836 9.80 -25.07 1.16
CA GLU A 836 10.14 -23.93 0.32
C GLU A 836 9.60 -24.13 -1.10
N TYR A 837 9.37 -23.03 -1.83
CA TYR A 837 9.00 -23.12 -3.25
C TYR A 837 9.44 -21.88 -4.02
N ALA A 838 9.62 -22.05 -5.33
CA ALA A 838 9.86 -20.94 -6.25
C ALA A 838 8.55 -20.49 -6.88
N GLN A 839 8.39 -19.19 -7.06
CA GLN A 839 7.28 -18.64 -7.84
C GLN A 839 7.69 -17.39 -8.61
N THR A 840 7.12 -17.22 -9.80
CA THR A 840 7.08 -15.95 -10.51
C THR A 840 5.66 -15.37 -10.48
N TYR A 841 5.53 -14.09 -10.75
CA TYR A 841 4.26 -13.41 -10.88
C TYR A 841 4.33 -12.38 -11.99
N ILE A 842 3.30 -12.29 -12.82
CA ILE A 842 3.21 -11.29 -13.87
C ILE A 842 1.76 -10.91 -14.16
N ILE A 843 1.56 -9.62 -14.45
CA ILE A 843 0.35 -9.09 -15.08
C ILE A 843 0.74 -8.55 -16.44
N SER A 844 0.14 -9.05 -17.51
CA SER A 844 0.43 -8.66 -18.88
C SER A 844 -0.80 -8.74 -19.77
N GLN A 845 -0.67 -8.28 -21.01
CA GLN A 845 -1.73 -8.45 -22.01
C GLN A 845 -1.86 -9.92 -22.45
N ASN A 846 -3.05 -10.31 -22.87
CA ASN A 846 -3.34 -11.68 -23.32
C ASN A 846 -2.41 -12.15 -24.44
N ASP A 847 -2.10 -11.28 -25.40
CA ASP A 847 -1.25 -11.56 -26.56
C ASP A 847 0.26 -11.61 -26.23
N LYS A 848 0.69 -11.14 -25.06
CA LYS A 848 2.09 -11.15 -24.60
C LYS A 848 2.45 -12.33 -23.71
N MET A 849 1.48 -13.17 -23.37
CA MET A 849 1.69 -14.24 -22.38
C MET A 849 2.80 -15.21 -22.77
N ILE A 850 2.88 -15.62 -24.03
CA ILE A 850 3.93 -16.55 -24.50
C ILE A 850 5.31 -15.91 -24.40
N ASP A 851 5.43 -14.63 -24.76
CA ASP A 851 6.67 -13.87 -24.64
C ASP A 851 7.09 -13.75 -23.17
N CYS A 852 6.13 -13.53 -22.26
CA CYS A 852 6.38 -13.50 -20.81
C CYS A 852 6.89 -14.85 -20.28
N ILE A 853 6.27 -15.97 -20.68
CA ILE A 853 6.72 -17.31 -20.29
C ILE A 853 8.14 -17.59 -20.79
N ASN A 854 8.40 -17.27 -22.06
CA ASN A 854 9.72 -17.48 -22.68
C ASN A 854 10.79 -16.61 -22.00
N ALA A 855 10.47 -15.36 -21.68
CA ALA A 855 11.36 -14.45 -21.00
C ALA A 855 11.69 -14.95 -19.58
N PHE A 856 10.69 -15.38 -18.80
CA PHE A 856 10.92 -15.97 -17.48
C PHE A 856 11.75 -17.26 -17.58
N ASN A 857 11.39 -18.18 -18.47
CA ASN A 857 12.13 -19.44 -18.62
C ASN A 857 13.59 -19.19 -19.00
N SER A 858 13.87 -18.21 -19.86
CA SER A 858 15.23 -17.84 -20.25
C SER A 858 16.08 -17.39 -19.07
N ILE A 859 15.55 -16.53 -18.19
CA ILE A 859 16.30 -16.02 -17.02
C ILE A 859 16.32 -16.98 -15.83
N ILE A 860 15.35 -17.91 -15.76
CA ILE A 860 15.33 -18.99 -14.78
C ILE A 860 16.29 -20.11 -15.18
N ASP A 861 16.36 -20.46 -16.46
CA ASP A 861 17.26 -21.52 -16.92
C ASP A 861 18.73 -21.09 -16.97
N THR A 862 18.96 -19.77 -17.08
CA THR A 862 20.31 -19.19 -17.05
C THR A 862 20.23 -17.80 -16.40
N ILE A 863 20.49 -17.75 -15.09
CA ILE A 863 20.47 -16.48 -14.37
C ILE A 863 21.56 -15.52 -14.90
N PRO A 864 21.22 -14.31 -15.33
CA PRO A 864 22.21 -13.32 -15.71
C PRO A 864 23.15 -13.00 -14.53
N GLN A 865 24.45 -12.94 -14.79
CA GLN A 865 25.46 -12.68 -13.78
C GLN A 865 25.96 -11.25 -13.91
N ALA A 866 25.81 -10.47 -12.84
CA ALA A 866 26.26 -9.09 -12.75
C ALA A 866 26.78 -8.82 -11.33
N GLN A 867 28.11 -8.70 -11.20
CA GLN A 867 28.74 -8.53 -9.89
C GLN A 867 28.27 -7.26 -9.17
N ILE A 868 28.16 -6.16 -9.90
CA ILE A 868 27.72 -4.86 -9.34
C ILE A 868 26.30 -4.97 -8.80
N ALA A 869 25.37 -5.56 -9.56
CA ALA A 869 23.98 -5.73 -9.11
C ALA A 869 23.87 -6.64 -7.88
N PHE A 870 24.70 -7.70 -7.82
CA PHE A 870 24.78 -8.58 -6.67
C PHE A 870 25.30 -7.85 -5.42
N ASP A 871 26.36 -7.07 -5.55
CA ASP A 871 26.95 -6.33 -4.43
C ASP A 871 25.96 -5.29 -3.88
N LEU A 872 25.23 -4.61 -4.75
CA LEU A 872 24.17 -3.68 -4.36
C LEU A 872 22.99 -4.39 -3.65
N ALA A 873 22.54 -5.53 -4.16
CA ALA A 873 21.48 -6.32 -3.53
C ALA A 873 21.88 -6.78 -2.11
N LYS A 874 23.09 -7.26 -1.96
CA LYS A 874 23.67 -7.66 -0.68
C LYS A 874 23.81 -6.49 0.28
N GLN A 875 24.25 -5.32 -0.19
CA GLN A 875 24.39 -4.11 0.59
C GLN A 875 23.02 -3.58 1.03
N ALA A 876 22.02 -3.58 0.15
CA ALA A 876 20.65 -3.17 0.46
C ALA A 876 20.05 -4.02 1.59
N LEU A 877 20.16 -5.35 1.49
CA LEU A 877 19.66 -6.27 2.52
C LEU A 877 20.41 -6.06 3.85
N ASN A 878 21.73 -5.85 3.84
CA ASN A 878 22.53 -5.59 5.02
C ASN A 878 22.06 -4.31 5.74
N LYS A 879 21.95 -3.20 5.02
CA LYS A 879 21.50 -1.90 5.57
C LYS A 879 20.07 -1.97 6.09
N ARG A 880 19.16 -2.64 5.37
CA ARG A 880 17.78 -2.84 5.81
C ARG A 880 17.72 -3.59 7.14
N ILE A 881 18.42 -4.70 7.27
CA ILE A 881 18.47 -5.45 8.54
C ILE A 881 19.10 -4.62 9.65
N ALA A 882 20.20 -3.91 9.38
CA ALA A 882 20.87 -3.06 10.38
C ALA A 882 19.98 -1.92 10.90
N THR A 883 19.04 -1.42 10.11
CA THR A 883 18.19 -0.27 10.46
C THR A 883 16.78 -0.65 10.89
N THR A 884 16.34 -1.89 10.68
CA THR A 884 15.03 -2.37 11.16
C THR A 884 15.04 -2.58 12.67
N ARG A 885 13.99 -2.12 13.34
CA ARG A 885 13.75 -2.35 14.77
C ARG A 885 12.40 -3.02 14.97
N THR A 886 12.41 -4.17 15.62
CA THR A 886 11.18 -4.83 16.07
C THR A 886 10.83 -4.33 17.45
N THR A 887 9.71 -3.63 17.59
CA THR A 887 9.26 -2.98 18.82
C THR A 887 7.82 -3.33 19.14
N LYS A 888 7.33 -2.94 20.30
CA LYS A 888 5.91 -3.00 20.69
C LYS A 888 5.35 -4.44 20.59
N PHE A 889 4.14 -4.59 20.06
CA PHE A 889 3.51 -5.91 19.82
C PHE A 889 4.31 -6.78 18.85
N GLY A 890 5.11 -6.16 17.96
CA GLY A 890 5.98 -6.86 17.01
C GLY A 890 6.97 -7.82 17.68
N ILE A 891 7.40 -7.56 18.92
CA ILE A 891 8.27 -8.46 19.71
C ILE A 891 7.56 -9.80 19.96
N ILE A 892 6.27 -9.75 20.32
CA ILE A 892 5.44 -10.96 20.52
C ILE A 892 5.28 -11.73 19.20
N SER A 893 4.95 -11.01 18.12
CA SER A 893 4.81 -11.62 16.78
C SER A 893 6.10 -12.31 16.36
N LYS A 894 7.24 -11.63 16.48
CA LYS A 894 8.56 -12.18 16.13
C LYS A 894 8.92 -13.43 16.93
N TYR A 895 8.58 -13.44 18.23
CA TYR A 895 8.76 -14.63 19.07
C TYR A 895 7.90 -15.80 18.57
N LEU A 896 6.63 -15.57 18.24
CA LEU A 896 5.73 -16.60 17.73
C LEU A 896 6.20 -17.15 16.39
N GLU A 897 6.59 -16.29 15.44
CA GLU A 897 7.17 -16.66 14.16
C GLU A 897 8.40 -17.55 14.33
N SER A 898 9.32 -17.15 15.21
CA SER A 898 10.51 -17.94 15.51
C SER A 898 10.16 -19.32 16.08
N LYS A 899 9.16 -19.41 16.95
CA LYS A 899 8.71 -20.70 17.51
C LYS A 899 8.04 -21.60 16.47
N GLU A 900 7.25 -21.05 15.54
CA GLU A 900 6.68 -21.81 14.42
C GLU A 900 7.78 -22.36 13.48
N LEU A 901 8.86 -21.61 13.29
CA LEU A 901 10.05 -22.05 12.55
C LEU A 901 10.94 -23.01 13.33
N GLY A 902 10.67 -23.24 14.62
CA GLY A 902 11.44 -24.15 15.47
C GLY A 902 12.78 -23.57 15.96
N ILE A 903 12.92 -22.23 15.96
CA ILE A 903 14.09 -21.52 16.48
C ILE A 903 13.70 -20.69 17.71
N ASP A 904 14.69 -20.25 18.50
CA ASP A 904 14.51 -19.51 19.75
C ASP A 904 15.22 -18.15 19.77
N TYR A 905 15.58 -17.66 18.58
CA TYR A 905 16.24 -16.38 18.35
C TYR A 905 15.65 -15.64 17.17
N ASP A 906 15.94 -14.34 17.04
CA ASP A 906 15.56 -13.54 15.86
C ASP A 906 16.43 -13.98 14.66
N ILE A 907 15.78 -14.52 13.62
CA ILE A 907 16.45 -15.03 12.41
C ILE A 907 17.30 -13.98 11.71
N ASN A 908 16.96 -12.69 11.83
CA ASN A 908 17.72 -11.59 11.25
C ASN A 908 19.15 -11.54 11.79
N GLN A 909 19.38 -12.01 13.03
CA GLN A 909 20.72 -12.12 13.61
C GLN A 909 21.60 -13.09 12.80
N GLN A 910 21.05 -14.24 12.42
CA GLN A 910 21.78 -15.23 11.62
C GLN A 910 21.94 -14.76 10.18
N ILE A 911 20.90 -14.16 9.60
CA ILE A 911 20.98 -13.61 8.24
C ILE A 911 22.11 -12.57 8.19
N TYR A 912 22.09 -11.58 9.07
CA TYR A 912 23.11 -10.52 9.11
C TYR A 912 24.54 -11.07 9.27
N LYS A 913 24.72 -12.04 10.15
CA LYS A 913 26.02 -12.70 10.39
C LYS A 913 26.54 -13.41 9.15
N ASN A 914 25.66 -14.05 8.36
CA ASN A 914 26.05 -14.88 7.22
C ASN A 914 26.18 -14.08 5.92
N LEU A 915 25.56 -12.90 5.82
CA LEU A 915 25.60 -12.08 4.61
C LEU A 915 27.00 -11.82 4.05
N PRO A 916 28.04 -11.48 4.85
CA PRO A 916 29.36 -11.19 4.33
C PRO A 916 30.00 -12.35 3.53
N SER A 917 29.70 -13.59 3.86
CA SER A 917 30.26 -14.79 3.22
C SER A 917 29.64 -15.15 1.87
N ILE A 918 28.44 -14.61 1.54
CA ILE A 918 27.71 -14.95 0.31
C ILE A 918 28.37 -14.28 -0.90
N GLN A 919 28.59 -15.07 -1.95
CA GLN A 919 29.16 -14.64 -3.22
C GLN A 919 28.18 -14.82 -4.38
N LEU A 920 28.38 -14.14 -5.50
CA LEU A 920 27.56 -14.29 -6.70
C LEU A 920 27.45 -15.73 -7.17
N LYS A 921 28.56 -16.47 -7.06
CA LYS A 921 28.60 -17.92 -7.38
C LYS A 921 27.58 -18.72 -6.57
N ASP A 922 27.36 -18.38 -5.29
CA ASP A 922 26.41 -19.09 -4.43
C ASP A 922 24.97 -18.87 -4.91
N ILE A 923 24.66 -17.66 -5.42
CA ILE A 923 23.37 -17.32 -6.05
C ILE A 923 23.16 -18.15 -7.32
N VAL A 924 24.19 -18.26 -8.18
CA VAL A 924 24.12 -19.03 -9.42
C VAL A 924 23.95 -20.54 -9.12
N ASP A 925 24.69 -21.05 -8.15
CA ASP A 925 24.61 -22.47 -7.75
C ASP A 925 23.25 -22.77 -7.09
N PHE A 926 22.70 -21.81 -6.30
CA PHE A 926 21.38 -21.93 -5.71
C PHE A 926 20.28 -21.99 -6.77
N GLU A 927 20.29 -21.07 -7.72
CA GLU A 927 19.34 -21.02 -8.82
C GLU A 927 19.38 -22.33 -9.64
N LYS A 928 20.56 -22.77 -10.09
CA LYS A 928 20.76 -24.04 -10.83
C LYS A 928 20.21 -25.26 -10.07
N LYS A 929 20.39 -25.28 -8.77
CA LYS A 929 19.90 -26.39 -7.93
C LYS A 929 18.41 -26.35 -7.73
N ARG A 930 17.81 -25.15 -7.56
CA ARG A 930 16.46 -24.94 -7.05
C ARG A 930 15.44 -24.56 -8.12
N MET A 931 15.86 -23.93 -9.21
CA MET A 931 14.94 -23.33 -10.17
C MET A 931 15.22 -23.71 -11.64
N ALA A 932 16.48 -23.71 -12.08
CA ALA A 932 16.83 -23.96 -13.48
C ALA A 932 16.41 -25.36 -13.92
N HIS A 933 15.81 -25.44 -15.11
CA HIS A 933 15.37 -26.68 -15.75
C HIS A 933 14.46 -27.55 -14.89
N LYS A 934 13.77 -26.95 -13.92
CA LYS A 934 12.78 -27.65 -13.11
C LYS A 934 11.42 -27.65 -13.80
N PRO A 935 10.53 -28.59 -13.47
CA PRO A 935 9.13 -28.54 -13.93
C PRO A 935 8.38 -27.43 -13.22
N TYR A 936 7.54 -26.70 -13.95
CA TYR A 936 6.68 -25.63 -13.41
C TYR A 936 5.20 -25.93 -13.65
N LEU A 937 4.38 -25.56 -12.66
CA LEU A 937 2.96 -25.38 -12.83
C LEU A 937 2.71 -23.92 -13.22
N TYR A 938 2.22 -23.69 -14.42
CA TYR A 938 1.80 -22.38 -14.92
C TYR A 938 0.32 -22.18 -14.53
N ILE A 939 0.06 -21.24 -13.63
CA ILE A 939 -1.30 -20.92 -13.14
C ILE A 939 -1.73 -19.65 -13.86
N ILE A 940 -2.73 -19.74 -14.73
CA ILE A 940 -3.13 -18.67 -15.64
C ILE A 940 -4.61 -18.35 -15.45
N LEU A 941 -4.92 -17.08 -15.20
CA LEU A 941 -6.26 -16.54 -15.22
C LEU A 941 -6.38 -15.59 -16.42
N GLY A 942 -7.25 -15.91 -17.36
CA GLY A 942 -7.43 -15.08 -18.56
C GLY A 942 -8.53 -15.59 -19.48
N ASP A 943 -8.84 -14.79 -20.53
CA ASP A 943 -9.83 -15.18 -21.54
C ASP A 943 -9.20 -16.08 -22.60
N GLU A 944 -9.59 -17.35 -22.61
CA GLU A 944 -9.08 -18.36 -23.54
C GLU A 944 -9.22 -17.97 -25.02
N LYS A 945 -10.22 -17.15 -25.38
CA LYS A 945 -10.44 -16.68 -26.76
C LYS A 945 -9.33 -15.74 -27.23
N ASN A 946 -8.68 -15.08 -26.30
CA ASN A 946 -7.61 -14.11 -26.56
C ASN A 946 -6.21 -14.67 -26.31
N LEU A 947 -6.09 -15.98 -25.95
CA LEU A 947 -4.82 -16.65 -25.67
C LEU A 947 -4.38 -17.53 -26.85
N ASP A 948 -3.08 -17.59 -27.14
CA ASP A 948 -2.53 -18.58 -28.07
C ASP A 948 -2.45 -19.98 -27.42
N ILE A 949 -3.59 -20.64 -27.40
CA ILE A 949 -3.74 -21.98 -26.81
C ILE A 949 -2.80 -23.00 -27.48
N LYS A 950 -2.58 -22.89 -28.80
CA LYS A 950 -1.68 -23.82 -29.50
C LYS A 950 -0.23 -23.65 -29.10
N ALA A 951 0.20 -22.41 -28.82
CA ALA A 951 1.53 -22.16 -28.30
C ALA A 951 1.67 -22.64 -26.86
N LEU A 952 0.65 -22.44 -26.02
CA LEU A 952 0.60 -22.95 -24.65
C LEU A 952 0.67 -24.49 -24.60
N GLU A 953 -0.05 -25.20 -25.46
CA GLU A 953 -0.02 -26.66 -25.54
C GLU A 953 1.37 -27.22 -25.92
N LYS A 954 2.20 -26.43 -26.60
CA LYS A 954 3.59 -26.80 -26.87
C LYS A 954 4.49 -26.67 -25.65
N ILE A 955 4.12 -25.81 -24.69
CA ILE A 955 4.87 -25.61 -23.43
C ILE A 955 4.55 -26.75 -22.45
N ALA A 956 3.25 -27.01 -22.24
CA ALA A 956 2.81 -28.06 -21.32
C ALA A 956 1.32 -28.43 -21.53
N PRO A 957 0.89 -29.63 -21.06
CA PRO A 957 -0.52 -30.00 -21.05
C PRO A 957 -1.36 -29.00 -20.25
N ILE A 958 -2.53 -28.63 -20.83
CA ILE A 958 -3.45 -27.68 -20.22
C ILE A 958 -4.56 -28.41 -19.45
N LYS A 959 -4.68 -28.15 -18.16
CA LYS A 959 -5.83 -28.50 -17.33
C LYS A 959 -6.70 -27.27 -17.19
N ARG A 960 -7.92 -27.33 -17.76
CA ARG A 960 -8.93 -26.28 -17.59
C ARG A 960 -9.72 -26.51 -16.31
N VAL A 961 -9.97 -25.46 -15.57
CA VAL A 961 -10.81 -25.46 -14.37
C VAL A 961 -11.85 -24.35 -14.47
N THR A 962 -13.03 -24.62 -13.92
CA THR A 962 -14.10 -23.61 -13.88
C THR A 962 -13.97 -22.75 -12.60
N THR A 963 -14.66 -21.63 -12.59
CA THR A 963 -14.77 -20.75 -11.42
C THR A 963 -15.34 -21.52 -10.23
N GLU A 964 -16.37 -22.35 -10.42
CA GLU A 964 -16.98 -23.17 -9.36
C GLU A 964 -15.99 -24.21 -8.80
N GLN A 965 -15.14 -24.79 -9.66
CA GLN A 965 -14.13 -25.75 -9.20
C GLN A 965 -13.07 -25.10 -8.31
N ILE A 966 -12.62 -23.90 -8.63
CA ILE A 966 -11.60 -23.23 -7.82
C ILE A 966 -12.18 -22.68 -6.52
N PHE A 967 -13.40 -22.16 -6.51
CA PHE A 967 -14.06 -21.64 -5.30
C PHE A 967 -14.67 -22.74 -4.43
N GLY A 968 -15.23 -23.79 -5.03
CA GLY A 968 -15.86 -24.90 -4.32
C GLY A 968 -17.29 -24.63 -3.87
N TYR A 969 -17.94 -23.56 -4.37
CA TYR A 969 -19.33 -23.19 -4.11
C TYR A 969 -19.99 -22.57 -5.35
#